data_7109ba88b50afa5135b1e07db57d4d25
#
_entry.id   7109ba88b50afa5135b1e07db57d4d25
#
_cell.length_a   1.000
_cell.length_b   1.000
_cell.length_c   1.000
_cell.angle_alpha   90.00
_cell.angle_beta   90.00
_cell.angle_gamma   90.00
#
_symmetry.space_group_name_H-M   'P 1'
#
loop_
_entity.id
_entity.type
_entity.pdbx_description
1 polymer ?
#
loop_
_entity_poly.entity_id
_entity_poly.type
_entity_poly.pdbx_seq_one_letter_code
_entity_poly.pdbx_strand_id
1 'polypeptide(L)'
;MSFTYAACADHVCRLHAAVRQLEAQSRSLQLAPLIGREWFELLERKLLPQLTDDAFLVVAVVGGTNIGKSVIFNHLAGCRASATSPFASGTKHPVCLVPPGFEQRHDLHSIFRGFELREWTVADAALEDHPEHFLNWRTSESTPSNLLILDTPDIDGDVRVNWERADNIRRSADVLVAVLTQQKYNDAAVKQFFRKAADEDKAVLVVFNQVLLPDDETYWPIWLKTFCDETGVQPEFVYLAPADRRAAEENRLPFYVGHVFNVPGSDGHVENVPHETRSLKDDISSLHFREIKLRTLRGSLRSVLNTETGLSAYLKEITQRSAEFETATELLSTHQLADNSDWPPMSNSVIVHEVRLWWQQQREGWTKTVHDFYNAVGSGLLKPFSMLRNRWQTDRTSPVEQYRQREWQTILDTVESVYERLRWFAELGNPLLQPRIEKLLGGKSRVEMLELLKTRHDLMDLEHEVRDLVAAEMEAFRKDNPKPYLFMKWIDHGAAAVRPVTSVCLFVTGFGPAGHAVHQVAASTALQFAVDIAGGTVSAVAGESAISGAASTGAGFFEARFRRLHARFAAKRAGWLARMLKDHLFGDLPEELQSAIAVPQSESFQTVRETMHLLAQEVLSSESLGDAALETSESVVDTRNSELGTRN
;
A
#
# COMPACT_ATOMS: atom_id res chain seq x y z
N MET A 1 -4.68 -28.15 17.12
CA MET A 1 -4.32 -27.16 18.15
C MET A 1 -5.60 -26.45 18.54
N SER A 2 -5.92 -26.32 19.83
CA SER A 2 -7.11 -25.58 20.26
C SER A 2 -6.91 -24.10 19.90
N PHE A 3 -7.91 -23.47 19.30
CA PHE A 3 -7.95 -22.03 19.05
C PHE A 3 -7.71 -21.29 20.38
N THR A 4 -6.58 -20.59 20.49
CA THR A 4 -6.24 -19.81 21.67
C THR A 4 -6.42 -18.33 21.31
N TYR A 5 -7.29 -17.62 22.01
CA TYR A 5 -7.55 -16.19 21.80
C TYR A 5 -6.25 -15.38 21.77
N ALA A 6 -5.30 -15.69 22.64
CA ALA A 6 -4.02 -14.98 22.75
C ALA A 6 -3.16 -15.09 21.47
N ALA A 7 -3.05 -16.29 20.88
CA ALA A 7 -2.28 -16.47 19.64
C ALA A 7 -2.93 -15.74 18.45
N CYS A 8 -4.25 -15.83 18.33
CA CYS A 8 -5.00 -15.13 17.30
C CYS A 8 -4.90 -13.60 17.48
N ALA A 9 -4.96 -13.10 18.73
CA ALA A 9 -4.81 -11.68 19.02
C ALA A 9 -3.44 -11.14 18.61
N ASP A 10 -2.35 -11.87 18.88
CA ASP A 10 -1.01 -11.49 18.46
C ASP A 10 -0.88 -11.41 16.92
N HIS A 11 -1.40 -12.43 16.22
CA HIS A 11 -1.42 -12.42 14.75
C HIS A 11 -2.26 -11.27 14.18
N VAL A 12 -3.41 -10.94 14.78
CA VAL A 12 -4.25 -9.82 14.36
C VAL A 12 -3.56 -8.48 14.61
N CYS A 13 -2.91 -8.30 15.76
CA CYS A 13 -2.12 -7.09 16.04
C CYS A 13 -0.95 -6.93 15.06
N ARG A 14 -0.23 -8.02 14.77
CA ARG A 14 0.86 -8.03 13.79
C ARG A 14 0.34 -7.71 12.39
N LEU A 15 -0.79 -8.30 11.99
CA LEU A 15 -1.44 -8.02 10.73
C LEU A 15 -1.80 -6.55 10.59
N HIS A 16 -2.46 -5.98 11.59
CA HIS A 16 -2.86 -4.57 11.58
C HIS A 16 -1.66 -3.63 11.44
N ALA A 17 -0.59 -3.85 12.23
CA ALA A 17 0.62 -3.04 12.15
C ALA A 17 1.26 -3.12 10.75
N ALA A 18 1.36 -4.33 10.18
CA ALA A 18 1.92 -4.54 8.85
C ALA A 18 1.05 -3.91 7.73
N VAL A 19 -0.27 -3.99 7.85
CA VAL A 19 -1.22 -3.36 6.90
C VAL A 19 -1.11 -1.85 6.93
N ARG A 20 -0.99 -1.22 8.10
CA ARG A 20 -0.78 0.23 8.23
C ARG A 20 0.56 0.67 7.64
N GLN A 21 1.60 -0.11 7.86
CA GLN A 21 2.91 0.15 7.25
C GLN A 21 2.85 0.01 5.73
N LEU A 22 2.16 -1.02 5.23
CA LEU A 22 1.96 -1.25 3.81
C LEU A 22 1.15 -0.12 3.15
N GLU A 23 0.11 0.41 3.80
CA GLU A 23 -0.63 1.58 3.35
C GLU A 23 0.29 2.79 3.16
N ALA A 24 1.16 3.04 4.15
CA ALA A 24 2.12 4.15 4.07
C ALA A 24 3.11 3.98 2.90
N GLN A 25 3.60 2.76 2.64
CA GLN A 25 4.51 2.44 1.55
C GLN A 25 3.82 2.46 0.17
N SER A 26 2.53 2.11 0.11
CA SER A 26 1.75 2.05 -1.13
C SER A 26 1.16 3.40 -1.59
N ARG A 27 1.48 4.50 -0.92
CA ARG A 27 0.96 5.85 -1.30
C ARG A 27 1.28 6.23 -2.75
N SER A 28 2.46 5.85 -3.24
CA SER A 28 2.88 6.07 -4.63
C SER A 28 1.97 5.36 -5.64
N LEU A 29 1.30 4.28 -5.25
CA LEU A 29 0.38 3.50 -6.08
C LEU A 29 -0.98 4.17 -6.27
N GLN A 30 -1.31 5.22 -5.49
CA GLN A 30 -2.58 5.96 -5.56
C GLN A 30 -3.81 5.06 -5.39
N LEU A 31 -3.74 4.12 -4.45
CA LEU A 31 -4.86 3.24 -4.11
C LEU A 31 -5.89 4.00 -3.25
N ALA A 32 -7.13 3.50 -3.27
CA ALA A 32 -8.15 3.99 -2.35
C ALA A 32 -7.71 3.74 -0.90
N PRO A 33 -7.99 4.70 0.02
CA PRO A 33 -7.59 4.58 1.41
C PRO A 33 -8.18 3.33 2.06
N LEU A 34 -7.55 2.84 3.12
CA LEU A 34 -8.05 1.70 3.89
C LEU A 34 -9.32 2.05 4.67
N ILE A 35 -9.42 3.29 5.14
CA ILE A 35 -10.61 3.80 5.82
C ILE A 35 -11.81 3.72 4.87
N GLY A 36 -12.89 3.07 5.33
CA GLY A 36 -14.10 2.80 4.53
C GLY A 36 -14.09 1.46 3.79
N ARG A 37 -12.99 0.72 3.79
CA ARG A 37 -12.96 -0.68 3.34
C ARG A 37 -13.52 -1.56 4.46
N GLU A 38 -14.57 -2.32 4.17
CA GLU A 38 -15.29 -3.14 5.16
C GLU A 38 -14.37 -4.05 5.97
N TRP A 39 -13.49 -4.80 5.31
CA TRP A 39 -12.54 -5.70 5.95
C TRP A 39 -11.59 -4.98 6.94
N PHE A 40 -11.19 -3.75 6.60
CA PHE A 40 -10.29 -2.98 7.46
C PHE A 40 -11.01 -2.41 8.68
N GLU A 41 -12.24 -1.95 8.49
CA GLU A 41 -13.12 -1.50 9.58
C GLU A 41 -13.43 -2.65 10.56
N LEU A 42 -13.67 -3.88 10.05
CA LEU A 42 -13.84 -5.07 10.90
C LEU A 42 -12.57 -5.41 11.68
N LEU A 43 -11.40 -5.30 11.04
CA LEU A 43 -10.12 -5.52 11.70
C LEU A 43 -9.93 -4.54 12.89
N GLU A 44 -10.21 -3.25 12.68
CA GLU A 44 -10.01 -2.21 13.69
C GLU A 44 -11.09 -2.16 14.78
N ARG A 45 -12.36 -2.39 14.43
CA ARG A 45 -13.50 -2.21 15.35
C ARG A 45 -13.94 -3.48 16.03
N LYS A 46 -13.65 -4.63 15.46
CA LYS A 46 -14.08 -5.93 15.99
C LYS A 46 -12.91 -6.76 16.47
N LEU A 47 -11.97 -7.09 15.58
CA LEU A 47 -10.94 -8.07 15.90
C LEU A 47 -9.94 -7.52 16.92
N LEU A 48 -9.36 -6.34 16.71
CA LEU A 48 -8.39 -5.75 17.63
C LEU A 48 -8.92 -5.57 19.04
N PRO A 49 -10.09 -4.94 19.28
CA PRO A 49 -10.54 -4.66 20.63
C PRO A 49 -11.21 -5.83 21.34
N GLN A 50 -11.64 -6.87 20.61
CA GLN A 50 -12.48 -7.92 21.16
C GLN A 50 -11.81 -9.30 21.22
N LEU A 51 -10.60 -9.45 20.71
CA LEU A 51 -9.78 -10.66 20.88
C LEU A 51 -9.04 -10.61 22.24
N THR A 52 -9.78 -10.81 23.32
CA THR A 52 -9.26 -10.79 24.70
C THR A 52 -9.74 -12.03 25.45
N ASP A 53 -8.97 -12.43 26.48
CA ASP A 53 -9.35 -13.56 27.37
C ASP A 53 -10.58 -13.22 28.22
N ASP A 54 -10.76 -11.95 28.61
CA ASP A 54 -11.97 -11.45 29.29
C ASP A 54 -13.04 -11.09 28.25
N ALA A 55 -13.66 -12.14 27.70
CA ALA A 55 -14.61 -12.00 26.60
C ALA A 55 -15.93 -11.36 27.08
N PHE A 56 -16.48 -10.48 26.25
CA PHE A 56 -17.79 -9.83 26.41
C PHE A 56 -18.57 -9.88 25.10
N LEU A 57 -19.90 -9.72 25.16
CA LEU A 57 -20.75 -9.57 23.98
C LEU A 57 -21.27 -8.14 23.87
N VAL A 58 -21.32 -7.68 22.63
CA VAL A 58 -21.97 -6.42 22.25
C VAL A 58 -23.31 -6.76 21.60
N VAL A 59 -24.39 -6.39 22.26
CA VAL A 59 -25.78 -6.59 21.80
C VAL A 59 -26.31 -5.27 21.27
N ALA A 60 -26.77 -5.21 20.04
CA ALA A 60 -27.33 -4.01 19.44
C ALA A 60 -28.78 -4.21 19.00
N VAL A 61 -29.66 -3.30 19.42
CA VAL A 61 -31.06 -3.24 18.97
C VAL A 61 -31.10 -2.44 17.68
N VAL A 62 -31.44 -3.08 16.57
CA VAL A 62 -31.32 -2.54 15.23
C VAL A 62 -32.62 -2.69 14.43
N GLY A 63 -32.81 -1.84 13.43
CA GLY A 63 -33.98 -1.91 12.56
C GLY A 63 -34.33 -0.55 11.95
N GLY A 64 -35.43 -0.50 11.20
CA GLY A 64 -35.89 0.68 10.47
C GLY A 64 -36.46 1.81 11.36
N THR A 65 -36.89 2.86 10.70
CA THR A 65 -37.50 4.05 11.33
C THR A 65 -38.88 3.72 11.93
N ASN A 66 -39.15 4.22 13.12
CA ASN A 66 -40.46 4.17 13.81
C ASN A 66 -41.00 2.75 14.12
N ILE A 67 -40.15 1.74 14.16
CA ILE A 67 -40.54 0.36 14.49
C ILE A 67 -40.46 0.03 15.98
N GLY A 68 -40.03 0.97 16.82
CA GLY A 68 -39.98 0.81 18.28
C GLY A 68 -38.69 0.25 18.86
N LYS A 69 -37.55 0.43 18.20
CA LYS A 69 -36.22 0.00 18.71
C LYS A 69 -35.95 0.48 20.13
N SER A 70 -36.10 1.79 20.37
CA SER A 70 -35.86 2.38 21.69
C SER A 70 -36.86 1.89 22.76
N VAL A 71 -38.06 1.44 22.35
CA VAL A 71 -39.01 0.79 23.27
C VAL A 71 -38.47 -0.58 23.70
N ILE A 72 -38.02 -1.40 22.76
CA ILE A 72 -37.41 -2.72 23.04
C ILE A 72 -36.13 -2.53 23.88
N PHE A 73 -35.30 -1.55 23.55
CA PHE A 73 -34.11 -1.24 24.31
C PHE A 73 -34.43 -0.81 25.76
N ASN A 74 -35.42 0.07 25.97
CA ASN A 74 -35.84 0.50 27.31
C ASN A 74 -36.42 -0.67 28.11
N HIS A 75 -37.08 -1.60 27.45
CA HIS A 75 -37.56 -2.83 28.06
C HIS A 75 -36.39 -3.71 28.57
N LEU A 76 -35.35 -3.87 27.74
CA LEU A 76 -34.10 -4.56 28.15
C LEU A 76 -33.37 -3.83 29.30
N ALA A 77 -33.37 -2.50 29.26
CA ALA A 77 -32.79 -1.66 30.27
C ALA A 77 -33.55 -1.68 31.60
N GLY A 78 -34.84 -2.03 31.60
CA GLY A 78 -35.76 -1.93 32.73
C GLY A 78 -36.08 -0.48 33.16
N CYS A 79 -35.69 0.51 32.35
CA CYS A 79 -35.94 1.93 32.57
C CYS A 79 -35.92 2.71 31.26
N ARG A 80 -36.39 3.97 31.28
CA ARG A 80 -36.29 4.87 30.13
C ARG A 80 -34.83 5.36 29.97
N ALA A 81 -34.00 4.57 29.28
CA ALA A 81 -32.60 4.88 29.02
C ALA A 81 -32.39 5.56 27.68
N SER A 82 -33.28 5.35 26.70
CA SER A 82 -33.29 6.04 25.41
C SER A 82 -34.65 6.71 25.17
N ALA A 83 -34.65 7.86 24.51
CA ALA A 83 -35.88 8.59 24.23
C ALA A 83 -36.76 7.85 23.23
N THR A 84 -38.03 7.74 23.54
CA THR A 84 -39.03 7.29 22.60
C THR A 84 -39.72 8.50 21.99
N SER A 85 -39.62 8.69 20.68
CA SER A 85 -40.22 9.80 19.96
C SER A 85 -41.28 9.28 19.00
N PRO A 86 -42.48 9.94 18.92
CA PRO A 86 -43.47 9.63 17.90
C PRO A 86 -43.12 10.21 16.52
N PHE A 87 -42.06 11.03 16.45
CA PHE A 87 -41.61 11.65 15.21
C PHE A 87 -40.66 10.74 14.44
N ALA A 88 -40.62 10.85 13.12
CA ALA A 88 -39.64 10.17 12.26
C ALA A 88 -38.23 10.59 12.61
N SER A 89 -37.28 9.66 12.53
CA SER A 89 -35.86 9.86 12.90
C SER A 89 -35.65 10.24 14.36
N GLY A 90 -36.16 9.42 15.29
CA GLY A 90 -36.05 9.67 16.74
C GLY A 90 -34.60 9.62 17.18
N THR A 91 -34.03 8.44 17.33
CA THR A 91 -32.66 8.23 17.80
C THR A 91 -31.65 8.59 16.73
N LYS A 92 -30.83 9.62 16.98
CA LYS A 92 -29.75 10.06 16.07
C LYS A 92 -28.38 9.58 16.54
N HIS A 93 -28.18 9.44 17.84
CA HIS A 93 -26.96 8.96 18.45
C HIS A 93 -27.21 7.67 19.22
N PRO A 94 -26.35 6.63 19.10
CA PRO A 94 -26.51 5.40 19.85
C PRO A 94 -26.40 5.64 21.37
N VAL A 95 -27.13 4.82 22.13
CA VAL A 95 -27.07 4.77 23.59
C VAL A 95 -26.57 3.41 24.02
N CYS A 96 -25.56 3.35 24.88
CA CYS A 96 -24.95 2.13 25.39
C CYS A 96 -25.16 1.97 26.89
N LEU A 97 -25.67 0.82 27.28
CA LEU A 97 -25.67 0.38 28.67
C LEU A 97 -24.44 -0.45 28.97
N VAL A 98 -23.68 -0.02 29.95
CA VAL A 98 -22.41 -0.62 30.34
C VAL A 98 -22.57 -1.22 31.75
N PRO A 99 -22.18 -2.48 32.02
CA PRO A 99 -22.26 -3.06 33.35
C PRO A 99 -21.25 -2.39 34.30
N PRO A 100 -21.51 -2.40 35.64
CA PRO A 100 -20.60 -1.80 36.59
C PRO A 100 -19.20 -2.39 36.53
N GLY A 101 -18.18 -1.54 36.52
CA GLY A 101 -16.76 -1.93 36.50
C GLY A 101 -16.26 -2.46 35.17
N PHE A 102 -17.03 -2.35 34.10
CA PHE A 102 -16.62 -2.77 32.76
C PHE A 102 -15.51 -1.86 32.19
N GLU A 103 -15.68 -0.54 32.35
CA GLU A 103 -14.71 0.47 31.90
C GLU A 103 -13.33 0.38 32.59
N GLN A 104 -13.25 -0.32 33.70
CA GLN A 104 -11.98 -0.59 34.41
C GLN A 104 -11.22 -1.76 33.79
N ARG A 105 -11.91 -2.65 33.10
CA ARG A 105 -11.37 -3.86 32.48
C ARG A 105 -11.17 -3.72 30.95
N HIS A 106 -12.00 -2.92 30.32
CA HIS A 106 -12.04 -2.75 28.87
C HIS A 106 -12.08 -1.27 28.49
N ASP A 107 -11.35 -0.91 27.45
CA ASP A 107 -11.39 0.44 26.87
C ASP A 107 -12.57 0.60 25.90
N LEU A 108 -13.59 1.32 26.32
CA LEU A 108 -14.76 1.62 25.51
C LEU A 108 -14.42 2.42 24.22
N HIS A 109 -13.37 3.25 24.24
CA HIS A 109 -12.94 3.99 23.04
C HIS A 109 -12.38 3.07 21.97
N SER A 110 -11.71 2.00 22.34
CA SER A 110 -11.22 1.02 21.38
C SER A 110 -12.35 0.14 20.82
N ILE A 111 -13.36 -0.21 21.64
CA ILE A 111 -14.53 -1.00 21.23
C ILE A 111 -15.42 -0.22 20.26
N PHE A 112 -15.66 1.06 20.56
CA PHE A 112 -16.52 1.95 19.76
C PHE A 112 -15.71 3.00 19.00
N ARG A 113 -14.66 2.57 18.35
CA ARG A 113 -13.77 3.44 17.57
C ARG A 113 -14.54 4.22 16.52
N GLY A 114 -14.30 5.53 16.46
CA GLY A 114 -14.99 6.47 15.56
C GLY A 114 -16.23 7.10 16.16
N PHE A 115 -16.53 6.80 17.44
CA PHE A 115 -17.48 7.56 18.21
C PHE A 115 -16.74 8.38 19.30
N GLU A 116 -17.23 9.60 19.54
CA GLU A 116 -16.91 10.36 20.75
C GLU A 116 -17.84 9.88 21.85
N LEU A 117 -17.26 9.31 22.92
CA LEU A 117 -18.02 8.77 24.04
C LEU A 117 -18.47 9.92 24.95
N ARG A 118 -19.76 9.98 25.23
CA ARG A 118 -20.38 10.94 26.14
C ARG A 118 -21.10 10.21 27.27
N GLU A 119 -20.86 10.66 28.47
CA GLU A 119 -21.65 10.13 29.60
C GLU A 119 -23.13 10.55 29.44
N TRP A 120 -24.01 9.59 29.58
CA TRP A 120 -25.44 9.80 29.44
C TRP A 120 -25.98 10.65 30.59
N THR A 121 -26.61 11.75 30.27
CA THR A 121 -27.21 12.65 31.28
C THR A 121 -28.73 12.57 31.29
N VAL A 122 -29.34 12.57 30.11
CA VAL A 122 -30.79 12.50 29.91
C VAL A 122 -31.11 11.65 28.66
N ALA A 123 -32.30 10.99 28.70
CA ALA A 123 -32.72 10.13 27.59
C ALA A 123 -32.80 10.89 26.23
N ASP A 124 -33.16 12.17 26.26
CA ASP A 124 -33.36 13.00 25.11
C ASP A 124 -32.06 13.43 24.38
N ALA A 125 -30.88 13.25 25.02
CA ALA A 125 -29.58 13.53 24.41
C ALA A 125 -29.35 12.70 23.12
N ALA A 126 -29.93 11.52 23.02
CA ALA A 126 -29.88 10.69 21.81
C ALA A 126 -30.62 11.28 20.60
N LEU A 127 -31.50 12.27 20.81
CA LEU A 127 -32.30 12.95 19.77
C LEU A 127 -31.60 14.20 19.21
N GLU A 128 -30.53 14.68 19.84
CA GLU A 128 -29.80 15.87 19.43
C GLU A 128 -29.26 15.72 18.01
N ASP A 129 -29.46 16.76 17.17
CA ASP A 129 -28.91 16.78 15.83
C ASP A 129 -27.48 17.33 15.83
N HIS A 130 -26.51 16.46 15.59
CA HIS A 130 -25.12 16.83 15.55
C HIS A 130 -24.38 16.09 14.44
N PRO A 131 -23.48 16.75 13.67
CA PRO A 131 -22.74 16.10 12.61
C PRO A 131 -21.71 15.09 13.12
N GLU A 132 -21.22 15.25 14.35
CA GLU A 132 -20.25 14.33 14.94
C GLU A 132 -20.88 13.01 15.38
N HIS A 133 -20.09 11.96 15.44
CA HIS A 133 -20.55 10.63 15.85
C HIS A 133 -20.42 10.48 17.37
N PHE A 134 -21.45 10.84 18.12
CA PHE A 134 -21.52 10.61 19.55
C PHE A 134 -22.09 9.25 19.88
N LEU A 135 -21.58 8.63 20.96
CA LEU A 135 -22.17 7.48 21.61
C LEU A 135 -22.40 7.84 23.08
N ASN A 136 -23.68 7.90 23.49
CA ASN A 136 -24.04 8.17 24.87
C ASN A 136 -23.98 6.87 25.65
N TRP A 137 -23.20 6.82 26.75
CA TRP A 137 -23.10 5.63 27.56
C TRP A 137 -23.45 5.88 29.02
N ARG A 138 -23.95 4.86 29.70
CA ARG A 138 -24.21 4.90 31.16
C ARG A 138 -24.00 3.55 31.76
N THR A 139 -23.60 3.55 33.05
CA THR A 139 -23.56 2.34 33.85
C THR A 139 -24.97 1.89 34.23
N SER A 140 -25.24 0.60 34.12
CA SER A 140 -26.52 -0.01 34.48
C SER A 140 -26.31 -1.29 35.26
N GLU A 141 -26.77 -1.30 36.53
CA GLU A 141 -26.72 -2.48 37.39
C GLU A 141 -27.60 -3.64 36.89
N SER A 142 -28.57 -3.35 36.05
CA SER A 142 -29.46 -4.34 35.49
C SER A 142 -28.83 -5.09 34.30
N THR A 143 -27.66 -4.62 33.81
CA THR A 143 -26.95 -5.24 32.65
C THR A 143 -25.98 -6.31 33.16
N PRO A 144 -26.00 -7.54 32.64
CA PRO A 144 -25.04 -8.59 32.98
C PRO A 144 -23.60 -8.14 32.80
N SER A 145 -22.67 -8.59 33.65
CA SER A 145 -21.30 -8.11 33.78
C SER A 145 -20.45 -8.24 32.51
N ASN A 146 -20.87 -9.06 31.57
CA ASN A 146 -20.18 -9.36 30.32
C ASN A 146 -20.98 -8.95 29.06
N LEU A 147 -22.02 -8.11 29.21
CA LEU A 147 -22.83 -7.62 28.10
C LEU A 147 -22.77 -6.10 28.00
N LEU A 148 -22.63 -5.59 26.76
CA LEU A 148 -22.94 -4.22 26.39
C LEU A 148 -24.23 -4.23 25.58
N ILE A 149 -25.18 -3.36 25.89
CA ILE A 149 -26.47 -3.30 25.17
C ILE A 149 -26.63 -1.91 24.57
N LEU A 150 -26.92 -1.85 23.25
CA LEU A 150 -27.03 -0.58 22.53
C LEU A 150 -28.40 -0.41 21.87
N ASP A 151 -28.93 0.81 21.97
CA ASP A 151 -29.93 1.34 21.04
C ASP A 151 -29.24 2.03 19.88
N THR A 152 -29.70 1.77 18.65
CA THR A 152 -29.04 2.30 17.44
C THR A 152 -29.94 3.28 16.68
N PRO A 153 -29.35 4.22 15.91
CA PRO A 153 -30.07 5.00 14.93
C PRO A 153 -30.76 4.14 13.86
N ASP A 154 -31.64 4.76 13.11
CA ASP A 154 -32.40 4.12 12.03
C ASP A 154 -31.48 3.72 10.87
N ILE A 155 -31.70 2.52 10.32
CA ILE A 155 -30.92 1.96 9.20
C ILE A 155 -31.53 2.23 7.82
N ASP A 156 -32.74 2.80 7.75
CA ASP A 156 -33.50 3.06 6.52
C ASP A 156 -33.96 4.53 6.39
N GLY A 157 -33.47 5.41 7.27
CA GLY A 157 -33.82 6.84 7.24
C GLY A 157 -33.12 7.59 6.08
N ASP A 158 -33.63 8.79 5.73
CA ASP A 158 -33.03 9.63 4.67
C ASP A 158 -31.67 10.24 5.05
N VAL A 159 -31.27 10.16 6.31
CA VAL A 159 -30.06 10.75 6.85
C VAL A 159 -28.90 9.76 6.78
N ARG A 160 -28.03 9.90 5.79
CA ARG A 160 -26.88 9.01 5.55
C ARG A 160 -25.96 8.81 6.77
N VAL A 161 -25.76 9.85 7.59
CA VAL A 161 -24.95 9.78 8.80
C VAL A 161 -25.51 8.76 9.81
N ASN A 162 -26.82 8.57 9.88
CA ASN A 162 -27.42 7.56 10.75
C ASN A 162 -27.11 6.14 10.28
N TRP A 163 -27.04 5.91 8.97
CA TRP A 163 -26.64 4.62 8.40
C TRP A 163 -25.18 4.29 8.77
N GLU A 164 -24.30 5.29 8.67
CA GLU A 164 -22.89 5.13 9.03
C GLU A 164 -22.73 4.79 10.53
N ARG A 165 -23.51 5.46 11.40
CA ARG A 165 -23.54 5.18 12.83
C ARG A 165 -24.04 3.76 13.13
N ALA A 166 -25.15 3.35 12.51
CA ALA A 166 -25.72 2.02 12.67
C ALA A 166 -24.77 0.93 12.15
N ASP A 167 -24.11 1.16 11.00
CA ASP A 167 -23.15 0.23 10.40
C ASP A 167 -21.87 0.10 11.26
N ASN A 168 -21.40 1.19 11.86
CA ASN A 168 -20.30 1.16 12.81
C ASN A 168 -20.64 0.32 14.07
N ILE A 169 -21.86 0.43 14.57
CA ILE A 169 -22.32 -0.42 15.70
C ILE A 169 -22.44 -1.89 15.24
N ARG A 170 -22.98 -2.16 14.04
CA ARG A 170 -23.04 -3.54 13.49
C ARG A 170 -21.68 -4.20 13.51
N ARG A 171 -20.63 -3.50 13.05
CA ARG A 171 -19.26 -4.06 13.02
C ARG A 171 -18.76 -4.43 14.41
N SER A 172 -19.07 -3.65 15.44
CA SER A 172 -18.69 -3.94 16.83
C SER A 172 -19.57 -5.00 17.49
N ALA A 173 -20.82 -5.16 17.04
CA ALA A 173 -21.78 -6.08 17.65
C ALA A 173 -21.44 -7.56 17.46
N ASP A 174 -21.83 -8.38 18.45
CA ASP A 174 -21.84 -9.83 18.39
C ASP A 174 -23.26 -10.35 18.15
N VAL A 175 -24.24 -9.70 18.80
CA VAL A 175 -25.65 -10.05 18.78
C VAL A 175 -26.45 -8.88 18.26
N LEU A 176 -27.35 -9.13 17.32
CA LEU A 176 -28.30 -8.16 16.82
C LEU A 176 -29.72 -8.52 17.21
N VAL A 177 -30.40 -7.61 17.88
CA VAL A 177 -31.84 -7.72 18.11
C VAL A 177 -32.51 -7.00 16.94
N ALA A 178 -32.92 -7.76 15.94
CA ALA A 178 -33.59 -7.28 14.74
C ALA A 178 -35.05 -6.94 15.07
N VAL A 179 -35.35 -5.65 15.24
CA VAL A 179 -36.73 -5.20 15.41
C VAL A 179 -37.35 -5.03 14.01
N LEU A 180 -38.42 -5.74 13.74
CA LEU A 180 -39.12 -5.75 12.46
C LEU A 180 -40.62 -5.44 12.68
N THR A 181 -41.27 -4.97 11.65
CA THR A 181 -42.72 -4.81 11.61
C THR A 181 -43.25 -5.30 10.24
N GLN A 182 -44.56 -5.50 10.13
CA GLN A 182 -45.19 -5.85 8.87
C GLN A 182 -44.78 -4.92 7.71
N GLN A 183 -44.52 -3.65 7.98
CA GLN A 183 -44.18 -2.65 6.95
C GLN A 183 -42.69 -2.63 6.60
N LYS A 184 -41.79 -3.09 7.51
CA LYS A 184 -40.36 -2.87 7.42
C LYS A 184 -39.50 -4.14 7.30
N TYR A 185 -40.08 -5.34 7.44
CA TYR A 185 -39.31 -6.60 7.31
C TYR A 185 -38.70 -6.79 5.91
N ASN A 186 -39.33 -6.22 4.88
CA ASN A 186 -38.92 -6.34 3.48
C ASN A 186 -38.24 -5.07 2.93
N ASP A 187 -37.86 -4.12 3.77
CA ASP A 187 -37.17 -2.89 3.35
C ASP A 187 -35.77 -3.21 2.78
N ALA A 188 -35.39 -2.54 1.68
CA ALA A 188 -34.13 -2.83 0.99
C ALA A 188 -32.88 -2.50 1.83
N ALA A 189 -32.91 -1.40 2.60
CA ALA A 189 -31.81 -0.99 3.46
C ALA A 189 -31.68 -1.94 4.65
N VAL A 190 -32.81 -2.35 5.23
CA VAL A 190 -32.86 -3.37 6.30
C VAL A 190 -32.27 -4.69 5.81
N LYS A 191 -32.68 -5.17 4.66
CA LYS A 191 -32.14 -6.40 4.07
C LYS A 191 -30.64 -6.31 3.79
N GLN A 192 -30.16 -5.23 3.23
CA GLN A 192 -28.72 -5.03 2.98
C GLN A 192 -27.91 -5.04 4.27
N PHE A 193 -28.40 -4.41 5.32
CA PHE A 193 -27.75 -4.41 6.63
C PHE A 193 -27.62 -5.82 7.21
N PHE A 194 -28.72 -6.63 7.15
CA PHE A 194 -28.72 -7.95 7.71
C PHE A 194 -27.99 -9.00 6.85
N ARG A 195 -27.87 -8.82 5.52
CA ARG A 195 -26.98 -9.63 4.69
C ARG A 195 -25.53 -9.51 5.17
N LYS A 196 -25.04 -8.30 5.40
CA LYS A 196 -23.71 -8.10 5.96
C LYS A 196 -23.56 -8.73 7.34
N ALA A 197 -24.60 -8.66 8.17
CA ALA A 197 -24.58 -9.30 9.47
C ALA A 197 -24.51 -10.84 9.38
N ALA A 198 -25.22 -11.43 8.43
CA ALA A 198 -25.16 -12.87 8.15
C ALA A 198 -23.77 -13.29 7.62
N ASP A 199 -23.19 -12.51 6.69
CA ASP A 199 -21.84 -12.74 6.17
C ASP A 199 -20.76 -12.72 7.29
N GLU A 200 -21.03 -11.98 8.38
CA GLU A 200 -20.16 -11.88 9.56
C GLU A 200 -20.52 -12.90 10.66
N ASP A 201 -21.40 -13.84 10.40
CA ASP A 201 -21.89 -14.86 11.35
C ASP A 201 -22.42 -14.24 12.67
N LYS A 202 -23.08 -13.07 12.62
CA LYS A 202 -23.68 -12.44 13.81
C LYS A 202 -24.84 -13.29 14.32
N ALA A 203 -24.96 -13.40 15.64
CA ALA A 203 -26.16 -13.95 16.25
C ALA A 203 -27.32 -12.96 16.11
N VAL A 204 -28.47 -13.40 15.64
CA VAL A 204 -29.63 -12.55 15.40
C VAL A 204 -30.84 -13.08 16.18
N LEU A 205 -31.43 -12.19 16.98
CA LEU A 205 -32.75 -12.39 17.57
C LEU A 205 -33.75 -11.53 16.82
N VAL A 206 -34.84 -12.09 16.38
CA VAL A 206 -35.88 -11.34 15.65
C VAL A 206 -37.01 -11.00 16.61
N VAL A 207 -37.39 -9.73 16.63
CA VAL A 207 -38.56 -9.23 17.36
C VAL A 207 -39.52 -8.59 16.36
N PHE A 208 -40.61 -9.27 16.00
CA PHE A 208 -41.71 -8.64 15.29
C PHE A 208 -42.49 -7.78 16.28
N ASN A 209 -42.32 -6.46 16.19
CA ASN A 209 -42.99 -5.49 17.03
C ASN A 209 -44.26 -4.93 16.37
N GLN A 210 -45.18 -4.46 17.18
CA GLN A 210 -46.47 -3.90 16.74
C GLN A 210 -47.35 -4.92 16.01
N VAL A 211 -47.28 -6.18 16.42
CA VAL A 211 -48.10 -7.29 15.85
C VAL A 211 -49.53 -7.17 16.35
N LEU A 212 -50.49 -7.26 15.45
CA LEU A 212 -51.91 -7.28 15.78
C LEU A 212 -52.37 -8.73 16.01
N LEU A 213 -52.35 -9.15 17.27
CA LEU A 213 -52.80 -10.50 17.65
C LEU A 213 -54.30 -10.50 17.91
N PRO A 214 -55.07 -11.47 17.40
CA PRO A 214 -54.64 -12.68 16.67
C PRO A 214 -54.53 -12.52 15.14
N ASP A 215 -54.82 -11.34 14.57
CA ASP A 215 -55.00 -11.15 13.12
C ASP A 215 -53.71 -11.47 12.33
N ASP A 216 -52.54 -11.18 12.86
CA ASP A 216 -51.23 -11.39 12.20
C ASP A 216 -50.65 -12.81 12.43
N GLU A 217 -51.30 -13.66 13.19
CA GLU A 217 -50.75 -15.02 13.52
C GLU A 217 -50.40 -15.84 12.28
N THR A 218 -51.20 -15.73 11.23
CA THR A 218 -50.99 -16.49 9.96
C THR A 218 -49.92 -15.82 9.07
N TYR A 219 -49.61 -14.55 9.29
CA TYR A 219 -48.73 -13.76 8.40
C TYR A 219 -47.30 -13.62 8.88
N TRP A 220 -47.06 -13.51 10.18
CA TRP A 220 -45.70 -13.29 10.67
C TRP A 220 -44.72 -14.42 10.28
N PRO A 221 -45.10 -15.72 10.13
CA PRO A 221 -44.17 -16.75 9.64
C PRO A 221 -43.75 -16.52 8.19
N ILE A 222 -44.63 -15.95 7.37
CA ILE A 222 -44.33 -15.58 5.98
C ILE A 222 -43.34 -14.41 5.96
N TRP A 223 -43.53 -13.41 6.83
CA TRP A 223 -42.59 -12.27 6.96
C TRP A 223 -41.22 -12.74 7.40
N LEU A 224 -41.17 -13.62 8.39
CA LEU A 224 -39.92 -14.22 8.87
C LEU A 224 -39.21 -14.99 7.76
N LYS A 225 -39.94 -15.88 7.08
CA LYS A 225 -39.37 -16.65 5.97
C LYS A 225 -38.79 -15.75 4.89
N THR A 226 -39.54 -14.75 4.45
CA THR A 226 -39.08 -13.79 3.44
C THR A 226 -37.82 -13.06 3.91
N PHE A 227 -37.79 -12.62 5.16
CA PHE A 227 -36.60 -11.95 5.73
C PHE A 227 -35.41 -12.89 5.75
N CYS A 228 -35.56 -14.12 6.23
CA CYS A 228 -34.46 -15.11 6.29
C CYS A 228 -33.96 -15.51 4.89
N ASP A 229 -34.88 -15.79 3.96
CA ASP A 229 -34.52 -16.19 2.58
C ASP A 229 -33.75 -15.10 1.84
N GLU A 230 -34.09 -13.84 2.09
CA GLU A 230 -33.47 -12.72 1.40
C GLU A 230 -32.23 -12.18 2.09
N THR A 231 -32.03 -12.43 3.38
CA THR A 231 -30.88 -11.93 4.13
C THR A 231 -29.83 -12.99 4.45
N GLY A 232 -30.18 -14.27 4.41
CA GLY A 232 -29.36 -15.38 4.86
C GLY A 232 -29.28 -15.51 6.40
N VAL A 233 -30.04 -14.69 7.15
CA VAL A 233 -30.07 -14.73 8.62
C VAL A 233 -30.76 -16.03 9.10
N GLN A 234 -30.12 -16.69 10.05
CA GLN A 234 -30.70 -17.79 10.84
C GLN A 234 -30.90 -17.27 12.27
N PRO A 235 -32.16 -16.93 12.67
CA PRO A 235 -32.38 -16.35 13.98
C PRO A 235 -32.23 -17.38 15.11
N GLU A 236 -31.56 -16.99 16.20
CA GLU A 236 -31.46 -17.79 17.43
C GLU A 236 -32.80 -17.92 18.13
N PHE A 237 -33.54 -16.80 18.16
CA PHE A 237 -34.89 -16.71 18.75
C PHE A 237 -35.76 -15.77 17.93
N VAL A 238 -37.06 -16.03 17.96
CA VAL A 238 -38.08 -15.18 17.32
C VAL A 238 -39.13 -14.80 18.38
N TYR A 239 -39.45 -13.53 18.46
CA TYR A 239 -40.41 -12.98 19.40
C TYR A 239 -41.48 -12.15 18.67
N LEU A 240 -42.69 -12.18 19.22
CA LEU A 240 -43.81 -11.34 18.82
C LEU A 240 -44.14 -10.38 19.96
N ALA A 241 -44.10 -9.08 19.71
CA ALA A 241 -44.52 -8.05 20.65
C ALA A 241 -45.77 -7.37 20.13
N PRO A 242 -46.88 -7.38 20.90
CA PRO A 242 -48.15 -6.88 20.44
C PRO A 242 -48.16 -5.34 20.31
N ALA A 243 -49.11 -4.85 19.50
CA ALA A 243 -49.35 -3.42 19.31
C ALA A 243 -50.08 -2.81 20.54
N ASP A 244 -49.46 -2.90 21.71
CA ASP A 244 -49.99 -2.32 22.96
C ASP A 244 -49.14 -1.13 23.39
N ARG A 245 -49.63 0.08 23.08
CA ARG A 245 -48.94 1.32 23.37
C ARG A 245 -48.78 1.55 24.88
N ARG A 246 -49.76 1.17 25.69
CA ARG A 246 -49.70 1.38 27.15
C ARG A 246 -48.64 0.46 27.78
N ALA A 247 -48.67 -0.82 27.42
CA ALA A 247 -47.66 -1.77 27.85
C ALA A 247 -46.22 -1.36 27.42
N ALA A 248 -46.09 -0.80 26.20
CA ALA A 248 -44.85 -0.25 25.68
C ALA A 248 -44.31 0.94 26.50
N GLU A 249 -45.21 1.92 26.83
CA GLU A 249 -44.84 3.09 27.65
C GLU A 249 -44.51 2.71 29.11
N GLU A 250 -45.10 1.64 29.65
CA GLU A 250 -44.85 1.13 31.00
C GLU A 250 -43.71 0.09 31.05
N ASN A 251 -43.01 -0.20 29.94
CA ASN A 251 -42.01 -1.25 29.81
C ASN A 251 -42.52 -2.66 30.24
N ARG A 252 -43.76 -2.97 29.90
CA ARG A 252 -44.44 -4.24 30.29
C ARG A 252 -44.91 -5.02 29.06
N LEU A 253 -44.34 -4.75 27.87
CA LEU A 253 -44.68 -5.53 26.67
C LEU A 253 -44.41 -7.01 26.91
N PRO A 254 -45.38 -7.90 26.67
CA PRO A 254 -45.13 -9.33 26.65
C PRO A 254 -44.38 -9.68 25.36
N PHE A 255 -43.41 -10.58 25.47
CA PHE A 255 -42.73 -11.18 24.33
C PHE A 255 -43.18 -12.62 24.20
N TYR A 256 -43.96 -12.91 23.14
CA TYR A 256 -44.43 -14.24 22.84
C TYR A 256 -43.42 -14.96 21.96
N VAL A 257 -43.12 -16.25 22.27
CA VAL A 257 -42.18 -17.02 21.48
C VAL A 257 -42.82 -17.41 20.16
N GLY A 258 -42.19 -17.04 19.05
CA GLY A 258 -42.54 -17.57 17.73
C GLY A 258 -41.93 -18.95 17.51
N HIS A 259 -42.69 -20.01 17.61
CA HIS A 259 -42.20 -21.34 17.25
C HIS A 259 -42.12 -21.48 15.75
N VAL A 260 -40.89 -21.51 15.21
CA VAL A 260 -40.66 -21.84 13.80
C VAL A 260 -40.67 -23.36 13.67
N PHE A 261 -41.80 -23.92 13.23
CA PHE A 261 -41.88 -25.34 12.96
C PHE A 261 -41.12 -25.65 11.66
N ASN A 262 -39.90 -26.15 11.78
CA ASN A 262 -39.25 -26.92 10.75
C ASN A 262 -39.82 -28.37 10.78
N VAL A 263 -41.08 -28.53 10.35
CA VAL A 263 -41.62 -29.85 10.08
C VAL A 263 -41.76 -30.03 8.57
N PRO A 264 -40.93 -30.82 7.91
CA PRO A 264 -41.12 -31.17 6.51
C PRO A 264 -42.41 -32.04 6.45
N GLY A 265 -43.49 -31.47 5.93
CA GLY A 265 -44.71 -32.22 5.60
C GLY A 265 -45.93 -32.00 6.47
N SER A 266 -46.04 -31.00 7.32
CA SER A 266 -47.30 -30.64 7.99
C SER A 266 -48.13 -29.71 7.14
N ASP A 267 -49.25 -30.19 6.60
CA ASP A 267 -50.32 -29.36 6.06
C ASP A 267 -50.85 -28.44 7.17
N GLY A 268 -50.78 -27.12 6.91
CA GLY A 268 -50.95 -25.99 7.81
C GLY A 268 -52.23 -25.96 8.66
N HIS A 269 -52.34 -26.79 9.65
CA HIS A 269 -53.24 -26.57 10.78
C HIS A 269 -52.38 -25.98 11.94
N VAL A 270 -52.41 -24.65 12.09
CA VAL A 270 -51.93 -23.96 13.30
C VAL A 270 -52.93 -24.33 14.41
N GLU A 271 -52.58 -25.31 15.25
CA GLU A 271 -53.25 -25.48 16.53
C GLU A 271 -53.03 -24.19 17.36
N ASN A 272 -54.10 -23.71 18.00
CA ASN A 272 -54.06 -22.57 18.93
C ASN A 272 -53.17 -22.94 20.13
N VAL A 273 -51.84 -22.79 19.99
CA VAL A 273 -50.91 -22.99 21.07
C VAL A 273 -50.93 -21.69 21.91
N PRO A 274 -51.17 -21.80 23.23
CA PRO A 274 -51.13 -20.63 24.08
C PRO A 274 -49.74 -19.95 23.93
N HIS A 275 -49.72 -18.65 23.62
CA HIS A 275 -48.49 -17.91 23.44
C HIS A 275 -47.66 -17.98 24.71
N GLU A 276 -46.57 -18.74 24.68
CA GLU A 276 -45.60 -18.78 25.78
C GLU A 276 -44.87 -17.43 25.84
N THR A 277 -44.98 -16.75 26.97
CA THR A 277 -44.21 -15.50 27.21
C THR A 277 -42.85 -15.85 27.78
N ARG A 278 -41.82 -15.24 27.20
CA ARG A 278 -40.44 -15.33 27.67
C ARG A 278 -39.85 -13.95 27.93
N SER A 279 -38.84 -13.93 28.79
CA SER A 279 -38.07 -12.73 29.05
C SER A 279 -36.96 -12.62 27.98
N LEU A 280 -37.10 -11.70 27.05
CA LEU A 280 -36.06 -11.37 26.05
C LEU A 280 -34.70 -11.11 26.72
N LYS A 281 -34.71 -10.47 27.90
CA LYS A 281 -33.47 -10.18 28.67
C LYS A 281 -32.83 -11.45 29.21
N ASP A 282 -33.62 -12.39 29.75
CA ASP A 282 -33.09 -13.64 30.30
C ASP A 282 -32.56 -14.54 29.18
N ASP A 283 -33.25 -14.58 28.04
CA ASP A 283 -32.78 -15.35 26.88
C ASP A 283 -31.47 -14.78 26.31
N ILE A 284 -31.32 -13.45 26.18
CA ILE A 284 -30.03 -12.81 25.81
C ILE A 284 -28.94 -13.17 26.81
N SER A 285 -29.26 -13.18 28.12
CA SER A 285 -28.30 -13.53 29.16
C SER A 285 -27.94 -15.02 29.20
N SER A 286 -28.81 -15.88 28.70
CA SER A 286 -28.64 -17.33 28.62
C SER A 286 -27.97 -17.81 27.33
N LEU A 287 -27.73 -16.92 26.37
CA LEU A 287 -27.05 -17.25 25.13
C LEU A 287 -25.70 -17.95 25.40
N HIS A 288 -25.34 -18.91 24.56
CA HIS A 288 -24.04 -19.59 24.63
C HIS A 288 -22.89 -18.65 24.30
N PHE A 289 -22.52 -17.83 25.30
CA PHE A 289 -21.65 -16.69 25.22
C PHE A 289 -20.34 -16.96 24.47
N ARG A 290 -19.60 -18.02 24.86
CA ARG A 290 -18.31 -18.36 24.24
C ARG A 290 -18.47 -18.81 22.79
N GLU A 291 -19.52 -19.52 22.49
CA GLU A 291 -19.80 -20.02 21.15
C GLU A 291 -20.12 -18.88 20.18
N ILE A 292 -21.05 -17.98 20.60
CA ILE A 292 -21.40 -16.81 19.82
C ILE A 292 -20.18 -15.93 19.58
N LYS A 293 -19.40 -15.66 20.65
CA LYS A 293 -18.19 -14.83 20.53
C LYS A 293 -17.19 -15.43 19.54
N LEU A 294 -16.94 -16.73 19.66
CA LEU A 294 -16.03 -17.43 18.76
C LEU A 294 -16.55 -17.41 17.31
N ARG A 295 -17.85 -17.67 17.11
CA ARG A 295 -18.50 -17.66 15.79
C ARG A 295 -18.38 -16.28 15.14
N THR A 296 -18.73 -15.21 15.85
CA THR A 296 -18.69 -13.84 15.30
C THR A 296 -17.28 -13.33 15.04
N LEU A 297 -16.29 -13.70 15.85
CA LEU A 297 -14.89 -13.40 15.59
C LEU A 297 -14.36 -14.15 14.35
N ARG A 298 -14.74 -15.44 14.19
CA ARG A 298 -14.41 -16.21 13.00
C ARG A 298 -15.05 -15.64 11.73
N GLY A 299 -16.36 -15.29 11.79
CA GLY A 299 -17.05 -14.64 10.69
C GLY A 299 -16.37 -13.35 10.28
N SER A 300 -15.97 -12.52 11.25
CA SER A 300 -15.20 -11.30 10.99
C SER A 300 -13.83 -11.60 10.37
N LEU A 301 -13.12 -12.64 10.83
CA LEU A 301 -11.85 -13.08 10.22
C LEU A 301 -12.04 -13.56 8.78
N ARG A 302 -13.09 -14.38 8.50
CA ARG A 302 -13.41 -14.79 7.13
C ARG A 302 -13.66 -13.58 6.22
N SER A 303 -14.40 -12.59 6.71
CA SER A 303 -14.65 -11.36 5.97
C SER A 303 -13.35 -10.59 5.68
N VAL A 304 -12.45 -10.48 6.66
CA VAL A 304 -11.13 -9.86 6.48
C VAL A 304 -10.28 -10.63 5.46
N LEU A 305 -10.31 -11.97 5.51
CA LEU A 305 -9.51 -12.85 4.64
C LEU A 305 -10.17 -13.12 3.28
N ASN A 306 -11.37 -12.61 3.02
CA ASN A 306 -12.12 -12.86 1.79
C ASN A 306 -11.26 -12.56 0.54
N THR A 307 -11.34 -13.47 -0.45
CA THR A 307 -10.50 -13.39 -1.66
C THR A 307 -10.92 -12.29 -2.64
N GLU A 308 -12.20 -11.89 -2.61
CA GLU A 308 -12.79 -10.95 -3.57
C GLU A 308 -12.90 -9.53 -3.00
N THR A 309 -13.21 -9.40 -1.71
CA THR A 309 -13.53 -8.11 -1.07
C THR A 309 -12.63 -7.78 0.12
N GLY A 310 -11.86 -8.76 0.60
CA GLY A 310 -11.02 -8.63 1.79
C GLY A 310 -9.58 -8.21 1.49
N LEU A 311 -8.71 -8.54 2.44
CA LEU A 311 -7.29 -8.26 2.39
C LEU A 311 -6.59 -8.88 1.16
N SER A 312 -7.03 -10.09 0.74
CA SER A 312 -6.49 -10.75 -0.46
C SER A 312 -6.71 -9.92 -1.72
N ALA A 313 -7.90 -9.29 -1.86
CA ALA A 313 -8.19 -8.39 -2.96
C ALA A 313 -7.31 -7.14 -2.93
N TYR A 314 -7.06 -6.59 -1.73
CA TYR A 314 -6.16 -5.44 -1.56
C TYR A 314 -4.71 -5.77 -1.97
N LEU A 315 -4.19 -6.95 -1.60
CA LEU A 315 -2.86 -7.38 -2.04
C LEU A 315 -2.79 -7.60 -3.56
N LYS A 316 -3.85 -8.14 -4.17
CA LYS A 316 -3.95 -8.25 -5.64
C LYS A 316 -3.95 -6.87 -6.31
N GLU A 317 -4.70 -5.90 -5.76
CA GLU A 317 -4.75 -4.52 -6.26
C GLU A 317 -3.35 -3.86 -6.21
N ILE A 318 -2.60 -4.03 -5.10
CA ILE A 318 -1.21 -3.57 -4.98
C ILE A 318 -0.33 -4.21 -6.07
N THR A 319 -0.40 -5.54 -6.22
CA THR A 319 0.44 -6.27 -7.18
C THR A 319 0.15 -5.84 -8.62
N GLN A 320 -1.13 -5.72 -8.97
CA GLN A 320 -1.55 -5.28 -10.29
C GLN A 320 -1.08 -3.85 -10.58
N ARG A 321 -1.29 -2.94 -9.62
CA ARG A 321 -0.89 -1.55 -9.79
C ARG A 321 0.63 -1.39 -9.88
N SER A 322 1.39 -2.18 -9.10
CA SER A 322 2.85 -2.22 -9.17
C SER A 322 3.34 -2.71 -10.55
N ALA A 323 2.71 -3.74 -11.13
CA ALA A 323 3.03 -4.22 -12.48
C ALA A 323 2.71 -3.18 -13.57
N GLU A 324 1.63 -2.40 -13.41
CA GLU A 324 1.33 -1.28 -14.31
C GLU A 324 2.43 -0.20 -14.25
N PHE A 325 2.97 0.09 -13.06
CA PHE A 325 4.12 0.98 -12.89
C PHE A 325 5.41 0.40 -13.51
N GLU A 326 5.64 -0.90 -13.38
CA GLU A 326 6.78 -1.58 -14.00
C GLU A 326 6.72 -1.44 -15.52
N THR A 327 5.57 -1.73 -16.14
CA THR A 327 5.35 -1.57 -17.59
C THR A 327 5.54 -0.12 -18.03
N ALA A 328 5.02 0.84 -17.27
CA ALA A 328 5.19 2.26 -17.55
C ALA A 328 6.66 2.69 -17.45
N THR A 329 7.39 2.14 -16.51
CA THR A 329 8.83 2.41 -16.29
C THR A 329 9.67 1.77 -17.40
N GLU A 330 9.33 0.57 -17.87
CA GLU A 330 9.97 -0.05 -19.03
C GLU A 330 9.82 0.80 -20.30
N LEU A 331 8.64 1.36 -20.55
CA LEU A 331 8.41 2.28 -21.66
C LEU A 331 9.35 3.48 -21.62
N LEU A 332 9.55 4.06 -20.42
CA LEU A 332 10.50 5.17 -20.26
C LEU A 332 11.96 4.73 -20.41
N SER A 333 12.30 3.50 -20.04
CA SER A 333 13.67 2.97 -20.12
C SER A 333 14.06 2.48 -21.52
N THR A 334 13.13 1.90 -22.28
CA THR A 334 13.36 1.42 -23.64
C THR A 334 13.45 2.56 -24.65
N HIS A 335 12.76 3.66 -24.38
CA HIS A 335 12.89 4.87 -25.17
C HIS A 335 13.97 5.77 -24.56
N GLN A 336 15.15 5.78 -25.17
CA GLN A 336 16.23 6.71 -24.81
C GLN A 336 15.67 8.14 -24.80
N LEU A 337 15.76 8.82 -23.67
CA LEU A 337 15.28 10.20 -23.55
C LEU A 337 16.08 11.16 -24.43
N ALA A 338 17.37 10.88 -24.61
CA ALA A 338 18.19 11.51 -25.63
C ALA A 338 19.29 10.56 -26.08
N ASP A 339 19.40 10.34 -27.37
CA ASP A 339 20.54 9.67 -28.01
C ASP A 339 21.40 10.75 -28.68
N ASN A 340 22.58 10.96 -28.15
CA ASN A 340 23.53 11.90 -28.74
C ASN A 340 24.72 11.12 -29.28
N SER A 341 24.63 10.77 -30.58
CA SER A 341 25.66 10.00 -31.27
C SER A 341 27.03 10.69 -31.34
N ASP A 342 27.10 11.99 -31.04
CA ASP A 342 28.28 12.81 -31.26
C ASP A 342 28.62 13.70 -30.06
N TRP A 343 28.78 13.13 -28.87
CA TRP A 343 29.38 13.92 -27.76
C TRP A 343 30.79 14.36 -28.16
N PRO A 344 31.10 15.66 -28.13
CA PRO A 344 32.32 16.18 -28.72
C PRO A 344 33.57 15.61 -27.99
N PRO A 345 34.53 15.08 -28.76
CA PRO A 345 35.79 14.64 -28.14
C PRO A 345 36.61 15.86 -27.71
N MET A 346 37.30 15.74 -26.56
CA MET A 346 38.33 16.70 -26.18
C MET A 346 39.45 16.68 -27.21
N SER A 347 40.05 17.84 -27.49
CA SER A 347 41.19 17.92 -28.41
C SER A 347 42.36 17.06 -27.97
N ASN A 348 42.89 16.24 -28.88
CA ASN A 348 44.08 15.40 -28.62
C ASN A 348 45.26 16.25 -28.11
N SER A 349 45.42 17.48 -28.59
CA SER A 349 46.49 18.41 -28.14
C SER A 349 46.41 18.75 -26.64
N VAL A 350 45.18 18.89 -26.09
CA VAL A 350 44.97 19.18 -24.66
C VAL A 350 45.36 17.96 -23.83
N ILE A 351 44.87 16.79 -24.20
CA ILE A 351 45.18 15.54 -23.47
C ILE A 351 46.68 15.25 -23.49
N VAL A 352 47.31 15.37 -24.66
CA VAL A 352 48.77 15.17 -24.79
C VAL A 352 49.54 16.18 -23.96
N HIS A 353 49.07 17.45 -23.88
CA HIS A 353 49.70 18.47 -23.05
C HIS A 353 49.63 18.12 -21.56
N GLU A 354 48.48 17.70 -21.06
CA GLU A 354 48.31 17.32 -19.67
C GLU A 354 49.11 16.04 -19.31
N VAL A 355 49.17 15.06 -20.23
CA VAL A 355 50.04 13.84 -20.05
C VAL A 355 51.51 14.25 -19.92
N ARG A 356 51.98 15.23 -20.72
CA ARG A 356 53.37 15.75 -20.63
C ARG A 356 53.61 16.51 -19.35
N LEU A 357 52.66 17.34 -18.91
CA LEU A 357 52.78 18.06 -17.63
C LEU A 357 52.83 17.09 -16.45
N TRP A 358 51.95 16.08 -16.43
CA TRP A 358 51.98 15.04 -15.39
C TRP A 358 53.35 14.34 -15.35
N TRP A 359 53.92 14.01 -16.51
CA TRP A 359 55.20 13.36 -16.62
C TRP A 359 56.33 14.27 -16.10
N GLN A 360 56.29 15.56 -16.42
CA GLN A 360 57.31 16.52 -15.94
C GLN A 360 57.30 16.66 -14.41
N GLN A 361 56.14 16.60 -13.78
CA GLN A 361 56.00 16.66 -12.32
C GLN A 361 56.56 15.44 -11.61
N GLN A 362 56.58 14.29 -12.25
CA GLN A 362 57.09 13.04 -11.70
C GLN A 362 58.63 12.90 -11.80
N ARG A 363 59.31 13.93 -12.34
CA ARG A 363 60.78 13.84 -12.67
C ARG A 363 61.70 13.76 -11.49
N GLU A 364 61.35 14.14 -10.29
CA GLU A 364 62.29 14.17 -9.12
C GLU A 364 62.84 12.80 -8.67
N GLY A 365 62.27 11.68 -9.11
CA GLY A 365 62.74 10.34 -8.79
C GLY A 365 63.50 9.58 -9.89
N TRP A 366 63.58 10.11 -11.14
CA TRP A 366 64.02 9.36 -12.33
C TRP A 366 65.13 10.01 -13.15
N THR A 367 65.88 10.89 -12.57
CA THR A 367 66.82 11.79 -13.21
C THR A 367 67.93 11.14 -14.03
N LYS A 368 68.39 9.93 -13.74
CA LYS A 368 69.54 9.34 -14.45
C LYS A 368 69.16 8.71 -15.79
N THR A 369 68.11 7.93 -15.85
CA THR A 369 67.73 7.13 -17.06
C THR A 369 67.13 7.99 -18.19
N VAL A 370 66.46 9.10 -17.82
CA VAL A 370 65.84 10.00 -18.79
C VAL A 370 66.85 10.98 -19.38
N HIS A 371 67.88 11.40 -18.64
CA HIS A 371 68.93 12.23 -19.17
C HIS A 371 69.76 11.56 -20.26
N ASP A 372 70.04 10.28 -20.07
CA ASP A 372 70.74 9.46 -21.06
C ASP A 372 69.93 9.25 -22.33
N PHE A 373 68.61 9.16 -22.22
CA PHE A 373 67.68 9.04 -23.38
C PHE A 373 67.56 10.38 -24.15
N TYR A 374 67.42 11.51 -23.47
CA TYR A 374 67.35 12.84 -24.14
C TYR A 374 68.66 13.21 -24.81
N ASN A 375 69.77 12.78 -24.29
CA ASN A 375 71.06 12.99 -24.94
C ASN A 375 71.29 12.05 -26.13
N ALA A 376 70.64 10.86 -26.14
CA ALA A 376 70.75 9.89 -27.22
C ALA A 376 69.79 10.19 -28.42
N VAL A 377 68.69 10.88 -28.16
CA VAL A 377 67.65 11.20 -29.17
C VAL A 377 67.77 12.64 -29.69
N GLY A 378 68.91 13.27 -29.57
CA GLY A 378 69.30 14.58 -30.15
C GLY A 378 68.21 15.51 -30.62
N SER A 379 68.17 16.71 -30.20
CA SER A 379 67.58 18.00 -30.70
C SER A 379 66.42 18.03 -31.73
N GLY A 380 66.00 16.87 -32.27
CA GLY A 380 64.92 16.78 -33.27
C GLY A 380 63.50 16.82 -32.71
N LEU A 381 63.31 16.48 -31.41
CA LEU A 381 62.01 16.41 -30.78
C LEU A 381 61.48 17.78 -30.25
N LEU A 382 62.35 18.80 -30.17
CA LEU A 382 61.92 20.15 -29.72
C LEU A 382 61.38 21.07 -30.83
N LYS A 383 61.63 20.74 -32.11
CA LYS A 383 61.15 21.55 -33.23
C LYS A 383 59.61 21.61 -33.40
N PRO A 384 58.86 20.55 -33.13
CA PRO A 384 57.39 20.68 -33.20
C PRO A 384 56.76 21.55 -32.13
N PHE A 385 57.47 21.75 -31.00
CA PHE A 385 56.93 22.55 -29.88
C PHE A 385 56.87 24.07 -30.15
N SER A 386 57.83 24.58 -30.88
CA SER A 386 57.79 25.97 -31.29
C SER A 386 56.77 26.24 -32.43
N MET A 387 56.51 25.24 -33.25
CA MET A 387 55.44 25.30 -34.30
C MET A 387 54.04 25.20 -33.69
N LEU A 388 53.84 24.37 -32.63
CA LEU A 388 52.57 24.33 -31.94
C LEU A 388 52.28 25.64 -31.16
N ARG A 389 53.28 26.24 -30.52
CA ARG A 389 53.12 27.52 -29.81
C ARG A 389 52.80 28.66 -30.75
N ASN A 390 53.37 28.70 -31.94
CA ASN A 390 53.09 29.71 -32.95
C ASN A 390 51.71 29.45 -33.65
N ARG A 391 51.23 28.21 -33.71
CA ARG A 391 49.90 27.91 -34.24
C ARG A 391 48.77 28.24 -33.25
N TRP A 392 49.08 28.26 -31.97
CA TRP A 392 48.15 28.71 -30.90
C TRP A 392 47.98 30.23 -30.84
N GLN A 393 48.90 30.98 -31.42
CA GLN A 393 48.80 32.46 -31.47
C GLN A 393 48.01 32.99 -32.67
N THR A 394 47.64 32.13 -33.64
CA THR A 394 46.93 32.54 -34.83
C THR A 394 45.42 32.32 -34.77
N ASP A 395 44.96 31.38 -33.97
CA ASP A 395 43.53 31.18 -33.70
C ASP A 395 43.17 31.80 -32.35
N ARG A 396 42.29 32.80 -32.35
CA ARG A 396 41.89 33.60 -31.15
C ARG A 396 41.13 32.82 -30.08
N THR A 397 40.83 31.54 -30.26
CA THR A 397 40.12 30.68 -29.28
C THR A 397 40.96 29.48 -28.87
N SER A 398 41.06 29.19 -27.54
CA SER A 398 41.81 28.04 -27.05
C SER A 398 41.08 26.72 -27.45
N PRO A 399 41.82 25.60 -27.63
CA PRO A 399 41.19 24.28 -27.92
C PRO A 399 40.19 23.87 -26.84
N VAL A 400 40.35 24.30 -25.60
CA VAL A 400 39.42 24.03 -24.50
C VAL A 400 38.14 24.86 -24.67
N GLU A 401 38.28 26.10 -25.12
CA GLU A 401 37.12 26.97 -25.38
C GLU A 401 36.33 26.48 -26.63
N GLN A 402 37.01 26.01 -27.65
CA GLN A 402 36.35 25.37 -28.78
C GLN A 402 35.58 24.09 -28.38
N TYR A 403 36.16 23.32 -27.45
CA TYR A 403 35.44 22.17 -26.86
C TYR A 403 34.22 22.63 -26.07
N ARG A 404 34.35 23.65 -25.21
CA ARG A 404 33.26 24.23 -24.41
C ARG A 404 32.08 24.64 -25.29
N GLN A 405 32.35 25.31 -26.42
CA GLN A 405 31.31 25.74 -27.36
C GLN A 405 30.59 24.53 -28.03
N ARG A 406 31.35 23.49 -28.46
CA ARG A 406 30.76 22.31 -29.05
C ARG A 406 29.95 21.50 -28.02
N GLU A 407 30.49 21.34 -26.81
CA GLU A 407 29.79 20.67 -25.71
C GLU A 407 28.48 21.40 -25.37
N TRP A 408 28.51 22.73 -25.34
CA TRP A 408 27.32 23.52 -25.11
C TRP A 408 26.23 23.26 -26.17
N GLN A 409 26.62 23.18 -27.44
CA GLN A 409 25.69 22.86 -28.52
C GLN A 409 25.06 21.48 -28.30
N THR A 410 25.88 20.49 -27.96
CA THR A 410 25.40 19.14 -27.64
C THR A 410 24.44 19.14 -26.45
N ILE A 411 24.70 19.94 -25.41
CA ILE A 411 23.79 20.11 -24.26
C ILE A 411 22.44 20.69 -24.70
N LEU A 412 22.44 21.73 -25.55
CA LEU A 412 21.23 22.33 -26.10
C LEU A 412 20.36 21.27 -26.82
N ASP A 413 20.96 20.55 -27.76
CA ASP A 413 20.28 19.54 -28.56
C ASP A 413 19.73 18.40 -27.68
N THR A 414 20.49 18.01 -26.66
CA THR A 414 20.07 16.98 -25.68
C THR A 414 18.89 17.44 -24.85
N VAL A 415 18.93 18.66 -24.31
CA VAL A 415 17.83 19.20 -23.50
C VAL A 415 16.55 19.36 -24.33
N GLU A 416 16.67 19.82 -25.58
CA GLU A 416 15.56 19.89 -26.54
C GLU A 416 14.90 18.52 -26.71
N SER A 417 15.70 17.50 -27.04
CA SER A 417 15.24 16.14 -27.23
C SER A 417 14.54 15.59 -25.97
N VAL A 418 15.08 15.86 -24.79
CA VAL A 418 14.45 15.43 -23.52
C VAL A 418 13.07 16.07 -23.35
N TYR A 419 12.94 17.38 -23.54
CA TYR A 419 11.65 18.07 -23.39
C TYR A 419 10.62 17.63 -24.45
N GLU A 420 11.04 17.39 -25.70
CA GLU A 420 10.17 16.85 -26.75
C GLU A 420 9.68 15.45 -26.41
N ARG A 421 10.56 14.56 -25.91
CA ARG A 421 10.19 13.22 -25.47
C ARG A 421 9.24 13.21 -24.29
N LEU A 422 9.47 14.09 -23.30
CA LEU A 422 8.55 14.21 -22.17
C LEU A 422 7.16 14.69 -22.62
N ARG A 423 7.07 15.64 -23.57
CA ARG A 423 5.78 16.05 -24.13
C ARG A 423 5.09 14.91 -24.85
N TRP A 424 5.82 14.16 -25.66
CA TRP A 424 5.29 12.99 -26.33
C TRP A 424 4.76 11.94 -25.35
N PHE A 425 5.46 11.66 -24.23
CA PHE A 425 4.97 10.77 -23.20
C PHE A 425 3.72 11.30 -22.48
N ALA A 426 3.61 12.61 -22.29
CA ALA A 426 2.39 13.23 -21.76
C ALA A 426 1.21 13.05 -22.73
N GLU A 427 1.44 13.17 -24.05
CA GLU A 427 0.43 13.00 -25.10
C GLU A 427 -0.01 11.54 -25.30
N LEU A 428 0.85 10.56 -24.99
CA LEU A 428 0.50 9.13 -25.04
C LEU A 428 -0.64 8.75 -24.09
N GLY A 429 -0.95 9.61 -23.08
CA GLY A 429 -2.11 9.44 -22.23
C GLY A 429 -2.03 8.28 -21.23
N ASN A 430 -0.83 7.80 -20.90
CA ASN A 430 -0.68 6.80 -19.84
C ASN A 430 -1.14 7.40 -18.50
N PRO A 431 -2.22 6.88 -17.86
CA PRO A 431 -2.84 7.50 -16.70
C PRO A 431 -1.91 7.57 -15.47
N LEU A 432 -0.87 6.75 -15.42
CA LEU A 432 0.11 6.75 -14.32
C LEU A 432 1.24 7.75 -14.53
N LEU A 433 1.69 7.92 -15.77
CA LEU A 433 2.81 8.77 -16.13
C LEU A 433 2.38 10.20 -16.44
N GLN A 434 1.27 10.37 -17.15
CA GLN A 434 0.81 11.67 -17.64
C GLN A 434 0.75 12.74 -16.53
N PRO A 435 0.08 12.57 -15.38
CA PRO A 435 0.00 13.62 -14.36
C PRO A 435 1.38 13.98 -13.77
N ARG A 436 2.28 12.99 -13.70
CA ARG A 436 3.64 13.17 -13.18
C ARG A 436 4.50 13.96 -14.17
N ILE A 437 4.43 13.58 -15.44
CA ILE A 437 5.18 14.25 -16.51
C ILE A 437 4.65 15.67 -16.72
N GLU A 438 3.35 15.89 -16.70
CA GLU A 438 2.76 17.24 -16.76
C GLU A 438 3.22 18.10 -15.60
N LYS A 439 3.30 17.54 -14.39
CA LYS A 439 3.87 18.24 -13.23
C LYS A 439 5.33 18.62 -13.44
N LEU A 440 6.16 17.73 -14.03
CA LEU A 440 7.55 18.04 -14.36
C LEU A 440 7.65 19.16 -15.40
N LEU A 441 6.88 19.08 -16.48
CA LEU A 441 6.87 20.09 -17.55
C LEU A 441 6.31 21.44 -17.07
N GLY A 442 5.41 21.45 -16.09
CA GLY A 442 4.90 22.66 -15.43
C GLY A 442 5.83 23.24 -14.37
N GLY A 443 6.83 22.48 -13.92
CA GLY A 443 7.76 22.91 -12.87
C GLY A 443 8.83 23.86 -13.38
N LYS A 444 9.77 23.39 -14.19
CA LYS A 444 10.84 24.19 -14.77
C LYS A 444 10.69 24.26 -16.29
N SER A 445 10.58 25.45 -16.82
CA SER A 445 10.55 25.66 -18.25
C SER A 445 11.89 25.28 -18.89
N ARG A 446 11.86 24.93 -20.20
CA ARG A 446 13.07 24.67 -20.97
C ARG A 446 14.07 25.81 -20.88
N VAL A 447 13.60 27.07 -20.94
CA VAL A 447 14.46 28.27 -20.90
C VAL A 447 15.18 28.35 -19.55
N GLU A 448 14.45 28.20 -18.45
CA GLU A 448 15.06 28.26 -17.09
C GLU A 448 16.06 27.12 -16.89
N MET A 449 15.80 25.93 -17.45
CA MET A 449 16.74 24.82 -17.38
C MET A 449 18.02 25.11 -18.17
N LEU A 450 17.90 25.66 -19.37
CA LEU A 450 19.05 26.05 -20.18
C LEU A 450 19.87 27.18 -19.55
N GLU A 451 19.26 28.20 -18.93
CA GLU A 451 19.95 29.25 -18.19
C GLU A 451 20.72 28.69 -17.00
N LEU A 452 20.11 27.77 -16.24
CA LEU A 452 20.78 27.11 -15.13
C LEU A 452 21.99 26.30 -15.61
N LEU A 453 21.81 25.49 -16.66
CA LEU A 453 22.87 24.68 -17.23
C LEU A 453 24.01 25.57 -17.77
N LYS A 454 23.67 26.67 -18.46
CA LYS A 454 24.67 27.63 -18.98
C LYS A 454 25.51 28.19 -17.86
N THR A 455 24.88 28.71 -16.82
CA THR A 455 25.57 29.27 -15.66
C THR A 455 26.51 28.25 -15.02
N ARG A 456 26.04 27.00 -14.82
CA ARG A 456 26.87 25.95 -14.24
C ARG A 456 28.00 25.49 -15.15
N HIS A 457 27.73 25.39 -16.46
CA HIS A 457 28.70 24.99 -17.48
C HIS A 457 29.83 26.03 -17.62
N ASP A 458 29.49 27.31 -17.59
CA ASP A 458 30.48 28.40 -17.71
C ASP A 458 31.41 28.52 -16.47
N LEU A 459 30.91 28.14 -15.29
CA LEU A 459 31.70 28.12 -14.04
C LEU A 459 32.64 26.89 -13.93
N MET A 460 32.55 25.90 -14.85
CA MET A 460 33.38 24.72 -14.77
C MET A 460 34.79 24.96 -15.26
N ASP A 461 35.77 24.44 -14.50
CA ASP A 461 37.17 24.38 -14.89
C ASP A 461 37.44 23.08 -15.64
N LEU A 462 37.21 23.09 -16.95
CA LEU A 462 37.44 21.93 -17.84
C LEU A 462 38.92 21.55 -17.91
N GLU A 463 39.84 22.49 -17.75
CA GLU A 463 41.27 22.17 -17.75
C GLU A 463 41.67 21.36 -16.53
N HIS A 464 41.12 21.72 -15.35
CA HIS A 464 41.32 20.96 -14.13
C HIS A 464 40.71 19.58 -14.23
N GLU A 465 39.49 19.43 -14.81
CA GLU A 465 38.84 18.13 -14.97
C GLU A 465 39.61 17.17 -15.91
N VAL A 466 40.18 17.70 -16.99
CA VAL A 466 41.03 16.90 -17.90
C VAL A 466 42.32 16.51 -17.20
N ARG A 467 42.95 17.45 -16.46
CA ARG A 467 44.18 17.19 -15.69
C ARG A 467 43.98 16.06 -14.67
N ASP A 468 42.92 16.09 -13.88
CA ASP A 468 42.62 15.06 -12.88
C ASP A 468 42.41 13.70 -13.51
N LEU A 469 41.64 13.66 -14.62
CA LEU A 469 41.39 12.41 -15.33
C LEU A 469 42.68 11.81 -15.93
N VAL A 470 43.50 12.66 -16.54
CA VAL A 470 44.80 12.25 -17.09
C VAL A 470 45.72 11.76 -15.98
N ALA A 471 45.80 12.47 -14.84
CA ALA A 471 46.60 12.09 -13.70
C ALA A 471 46.19 10.72 -13.15
N ALA A 472 44.89 10.46 -12.99
CA ALA A 472 44.37 9.16 -12.52
C ALA A 472 44.69 8.02 -13.49
N GLU A 473 44.53 8.24 -14.81
CA GLU A 473 44.82 7.20 -15.82
C GLU A 473 46.32 6.94 -15.96
N MET A 474 47.14 7.99 -15.82
CA MET A 474 48.60 7.86 -15.85
C MET A 474 49.16 7.13 -14.63
N GLU A 475 48.59 7.36 -13.46
CA GLU A 475 48.97 6.63 -12.24
C GLU A 475 48.58 5.15 -12.32
N ALA A 476 47.40 4.85 -12.87
CA ALA A 476 46.99 3.46 -13.17
C ALA A 476 47.96 2.81 -14.19
N PHE A 477 48.29 3.54 -15.25
CA PHE A 477 49.25 3.08 -16.25
C PHE A 477 50.62 2.78 -15.66
N ARG A 478 51.10 3.64 -14.76
CA ARG A 478 52.40 3.48 -14.09
C ARG A 478 52.47 2.17 -13.24
N LYS A 479 51.37 1.87 -12.58
CA LYS A 479 51.26 0.61 -11.78
C LYS A 479 51.30 -0.63 -12.67
N ASP A 480 50.59 -0.60 -13.79
CA ASP A 480 50.48 -1.74 -14.72
C ASP A 480 51.76 -1.94 -15.56
N ASN A 481 52.54 -0.86 -15.85
CA ASN A 481 53.64 -0.84 -16.77
C ASN A 481 54.87 -0.08 -16.20
N PRO A 482 55.70 -0.70 -15.40
CA PRO A 482 56.82 -0.04 -14.74
C PRO A 482 57.99 0.36 -15.66
N LYS A 483 57.96 0.01 -16.96
CA LYS A 483 59.04 0.32 -17.92
C LYS A 483 58.85 1.69 -18.59
N PRO A 484 59.73 2.70 -18.33
CA PRO A 484 59.57 4.07 -18.85
C PRO A 484 59.62 4.19 -20.35
N TYR A 485 60.29 3.29 -21.05
CA TYR A 485 60.36 3.31 -22.53
C TYR A 485 59.03 3.12 -23.24
N LEU A 486 58.15 2.26 -22.72
CA LEU A 486 56.83 2.02 -23.27
C LEU A 486 55.97 3.29 -23.11
N PHE A 487 56.14 4.02 -22.03
CA PHE A 487 55.41 5.25 -21.78
C PHE A 487 55.80 6.38 -22.77
N MET A 488 57.10 6.56 -23.06
CA MET A 488 57.53 7.59 -24.01
C MET A 488 57.04 7.30 -25.45
N LYS A 489 57.06 6.03 -25.86
CA LYS A 489 56.54 5.59 -27.15
C LYS A 489 55.04 5.83 -27.27
N TRP A 490 54.31 5.76 -26.19
CA TRP A 490 52.89 6.05 -26.14
C TRP A 490 52.57 7.55 -26.40
N ILE A 491 53.34 8.46 -25.81
CA ILE A 491 53.17 9.89 -26.06
C ILE A 491 53.40 10.27 -27.56
N ASP A 492 54.38 9.65 -28.17
CA ASP A 492 54.68 9.93 -29.61
C ASP A 492 53.68 9.39 -30.58
N HIS A 493 53.13 8.22 -30.35
CA HIS A 493 52.18 7.57 -31.27
C HIS A 493 50.70 8.02 -31.00
N GLY A 494 50.37 8.38 -29.77
CA GLY A 494 48.99 8.78 -29.41
C GLY A 494 48.51 10.10 -30.03
N ALA A 495 49.46 10.92 -30.46
CA ALA A 495 49.12 12.22 -31.07
C ALA A 495 48.62 12.14 -32.54
N ALA A 496 48.84 11.01 -33.23
CA ALA A 496 48.67 10.98 -34.67
C ALA A 496 47.43 10.22 -35.21
N ALA A 497 46.75 9.39 -34.44
CA ALA A 497 45.98 8.31 -35.03
C ALA A 497 44.50 8.15 -34.61
N VAL A 498 43.90 8.96 -33.72
CA VAL A 498 42.56 8.64 -33.18
C VAL A 498 41.49 9.63 -33.61
N ARG A 499 40.56 9.20 -34.43
CA ARG A 499 39.19 9.77 -34.51
C ARG A 499 38.30 8.97 -33.57
N PRO A 500 37.99 9.44 -32.38
CA PRO A 500 37.05 8.78 -31.49
C PRO A 500 35.64 9.03 -32.03
N VAL A 501 34.95 7.96 -32.41
CA VAL A 501 33.50 8.00 -32.53
C VAL A 501 32.97 7.72 -31.11
N THR A 502 32.46 8.76 -30.46
CA THR A 502 31.86 8.64 -29.14
C THR A 502 30.37 8.91 -29.27
N SER A 503 29.57 7.85 -29.26
CA SER A 503 28.12 7.97 -29.03
C SER A 503 27.86 7.91 -27.53
N VAL A 504 27.08 8.84 -27.00
CA VAL A 504 26.68 8.90 -25.60
C VAL A 504 25.15 8.85 -25.53
N CYS A 505 24.63 7.77 -24.95
CA CYS A 505 23.21 7.64 -24.66
C CYS A 505 22.93 8.17 -23.25
N LEU A 506 22.07 9.17 -23.16
CA LEU A 506 21.56 9.67 -21.88
C LEU A 506 20.33 8.87 -21.48
N PHE A 507 20.50 8.05 -20.45
CA PHE A 507 19.38 7.43 -19.76
C PHE A 507 19.09 8.20 -18.47
N VAL A 508 17.83 8.37 -18.14
CA VAL A 508 17.47 8.75 -16.79
C VAL A 508 17.75 7.54 -15.91
N THR A 509 18.90 7.59 -15.21
CA THR A 509 19.30 6.53 -14.31
C THR A 509 18.26 6.42 -13.20
N GLY A 510 17.56 5.29 -13.15
CA GLY A 510 16.49 5.03 -12.19
C GLY A 510 15.23 4.43 -12.81
N PHE A 511 15.11 4.42 -14.12
CA PHE A 511 14.00 3.76 -14.82
C PHE A 511 14.40 2.35 -15.26
N GLY A 512 13.72 1.32 -14.73
CA GLY A 512 13.80 -0.06 -15.18
C GLY A 512 14.25 -1.07 -14.11
N PRO A 513 14.02 -2.39 -14.34
CA PRO A 513 14.30 -3.47 -13.40
C PRO A 513 15.78 -3.62 -13.04
N ALA A 514 16.70 -3.03 -13.83
CA ALA A 514 18.13 -2.97 -13.52
C ALA A 514 18.52 -1.90 -12.47
N GLY A 515 17.58 -1.08 -12.02
CA GLY A 515 17.84 0.05 -11.11
C GLY A 515 18.34 -0.34 -9.71
N HIS A 516 18.12 -1.58 -9.26
CA HIS A 516 18.64 -2.06 -7.98
C HIS A 516 20.19 -2.16 -7.92
N ALA A 517 20.86 -2.30 -9.07
CA ALA A 517 22.32 -2.33 -9.12
C ALA A 517 22.98 -0.93 -9.08
N VAL A 518 22.20 0.14 -9.28
CA VAL A 518 22.74 1.48 -9.56
C VAL A 518 23.04 2.30 -8.31
N HIS A 519 22.47 2.01 -7.14
CA HIS A 519 22.81 2.72 -5.90
C HIS A 519 24.26 2.50 -5.43
N GLN A 520 24.90 1.38 -5.80
CA GLN A 520 26.33 1.16 -5.58
C GLN A 520 27.20 1.62 -6.74
N VAL A 521 26.64 2.07 -7.84
CA VAL A 521 27.28 2.22 -9.15
C VAL A 521 27.28 3.65 -9.68
N ALA A 522 27.04 4.67 -8.85
CA ALA A 522 27.25 6.07 -9.31
C ALA A 522 28.70 6.34 -9.81
N ALA A 523 29.67 5.52 -9.37
CA ALA A 523 31.02 5.53 -9.91
C ALA A 523 31.23 4.52 -11.08
N SER A 524 30.41 3.47 -11.19
CA SER A 524 30.54 2.44 -12.24
C SER A 524 29.62 2.68 -13.45
N THR A 525 28.59 3.53 -13.32
CA THR A 525 27.70 3.89 -14.46
C THR A 525 28.50 4.61 -15.54
N ALA A 526 29.43 5.48 -15.17
CA ALA A 526 30.38 6.08 -16.11
C ALA A 526 31.25 5.01 -16.82
N LEU A 527 31.48 3.87 -16.17
CA LEU A 527 32.25 2.75 -16.74
C LEU A 527 31.39 1.89 -17.69
N GLN A 528 30.11 1.67 -17.40
CA GLN A 528 29.19 0.95 -18.28
C GLN A 528 28.89 1.77 -19.54
N PHE A 529 28.69 3.08 -19.43
CA PHE A 529 28.60 3.97 -20.59
C PHE A 529 29.87 3.94 -21.46
N ALA A 530 31.06 3.84 -20.83
CA ALA A 530 32.31 3.77 -21.57
C ALA A 530 32.53 2.41 -22.28
N VAL A 531 31.96 1.35 -21.78
CA VAL A 531 32.04 0.00 -22.39
C VAL A 531 31.09 -0.13 -23.56
N ASP A 532 29.88 0.40 -23.47
CA ASP A 532 28.92 0.42 -24.59
C ASP A 532 29.36 1.34 -25.74
N ILE A 533 30.10 2.40 -25.44
CA ILE A 533 30.66 3.33 -26.44
C ILE A 533 31.86 2.73 -27.18
N ALA A 534 32.62 1.84 -26.53
CA ALA A 534 33.85 1.25 -27.13
C ALA A 534 33.61 0.03 -28.02
N GLY A 535 32.43 -0.56 -27.95
CA GLY A 535 32.13 -1.81 -28.70
C GLY A 535 30.71 -1.81 -29.21
N GLY A 536 30.54 -1.51 -30.49
CA GLY A 536 29.37 -2.02 -31.21
C GLY A 536 29.32 -3.54 -31.03
N THR A 537 28.30 -4.00 -30.24
CA THR A 537 27.96 -5.43 -30.09
C THR A 537 29.09 -6.34 -29.65
N VAL A 538 29.38 -6.48 -28.35
CA VAL A 538 29.74 -7.75 -27.66
C VAL A 538 29.80 -7.54 -26.14
N SER A 539 29.17 -8.43 -25.41
CA SER A 539 29.05 -8.58 -23.97
C SER A 539 30.28 -8.18 -23.14
N ALA A 540 30.06 -7.45 -22.07
CA ALA A 540 31.03 -6.84 -21.15
C ALA A 540 32.04 -7.81 -20.47
N VAL A 541 31.87 -9.11 -20.58
CA VAL A 541 32.79 -10.13 -19.99
C VAL A 541 33.92 -10.51 -20.96
N ALA A 542 33.77 -10.24 -22.26
CA ALA A 542 34.81 -10.55 -23.26
C ALA A 542 35.84 -9.42 -23.45
N GLY A 543 35.61 -8.23 -22.91
CA GLY A 543 36.45 -7.06 -23.15
C GLY A 543 37.86 -7.12 -22.56
N GLU A 544 38.04 -7.74 -21.42
CA GLU A 544 39.39 -7.88 -20.81
C GLU A 544 40.22 -8.96 -21.51
N SER A 545 39.60 -10.01 -22.02
CA SER A 545 40.31 -11.11 -22.69
C SER A 545 40.64 -10.81 -24.15
N ALA A 546 39.79 -10.02 -24.87
CA ALA A 546 40.03 -9.63 -26.26
C ALA A 546 41.14 -8.57 -26.41
N ILE A 547 41.35 -7.73 -25.40
CA ILE A 547 42.46 -6.75 -25.40
C ILE A 547 43.80 -7.42 -25.21
N SER A 548 43.88 -8.58 -24.54
CA SER A 548 45.12 -9.33 -24.35
C SER A 548 45.63 -10.01 -25.59
N GLY A 549 44.76 -10.34 -26.58
CA GLY A 549 45.14 -11.01 -27.82
C GLY A 549 45.68 -10.10 -28.95
N ALA A 550 45.28 -8.81 -28.96
CA ALA A 550 45.75 -7.82 -29.96
C ALA A 550 47.00 -7.05 -29.49
N ALA A 551 47.52 -7.32 -28.28
CA ALA A 551 48.61 -6.58 -27.64
C ALA A 551 50.01 -6.96 -28.16
N SER A 552 50.15 -7.76 -29.19
CA SER A 552 51.48 -8.14 -29.73
C SER A 552 52.18 -7.06 -30.56
N THR A 553 51.48 -5.99 -30.92
CA THR A 553 52.07 -4.80 -31.56
C THR A 553 51.76 -3.55 -30.72
N GLY A 554 52.80 -3.00 -30.06
CA GLY A 554 52.70 -1.91 -29.08
C GLY A 554 51.92 -0.65 -29.53
N ALA A 555 51.57 -0.49 -30.77
CA ALA A 555 50.78 0.61 -31.28
C ALA A 555 49.27 0.48 -30.94
N GLY A 556 48.67 -0.69 -30.97
CA GLY A 556 47.25 -0.92 -30.69
C GLY A 556 46.89 -0.73 -29.21
N PHE A 557 47.81 -1.06 -28.31
CA PHE A 557 47.63 -0.88 -26.86
C PHE A 557 47.51 0.59 -26.43
N PHE A 558 48.32 1.47 -27.05
CA PHE A 558 48.29 2.91 -26.73
C PHE A 558 47.06 3.62 -27.33
N GLU A 559 46.67 3.19 -28.53
CA GLU A 559 45.47 3.68 -29.15
C GLU A 559 44.20 3.33 -28.31
N ALA A 560 44.12 2.13 -27.78
CA ALA A 560 43.02 1.69 -26.94
C ALA A 560 42.95 2.53 -25.63
N ARG A 561 44.11 2.82 -25.00
CA ARG A 561 44.13 3.66 -23.79
C ARG A 561 43.76 5.12 -24.07
N PHE A 562 44.17 5.67 -25.19
CA PHE A 562 43.81 7.02 -25.57
C PHE A 562 42.31 7.15 -25.90
N ARG A 563 41.74 6.17 -26.57
CA ARG A 563 40.28 6.04 -26.76
C ARG A 563 39.56 5.94 -25.42
N ARG A 564 40.09 5.16 -24.46
CA ARG A 564 39.54 5.03 -23.11
C ARG A 564 39.52 6.35 -22.36
N LEU A 565 40.58 7.18 -22.47
CA LEU A 565 40.62 8.51 -21.89
C LEU A 565 39.51 9.42 -22.46
N HIS A 566 39.35 9.45 -23.78
CA HIS A 566 38.29 10.21 -24.42
C HIS A 566 36.89 9.73 -23.98
N ALA A 567 36.66 8.43 -23.98
CA ALA A 567 35.40 7.83 -23.55
C ALA A 567 35.07 8.15 -22.09
N ARG A 568 36.06 8.04 -21.20
CA ARG A 568 35.89 8.40 -19.77
C ARG A 568 35.60 9.88 -19.57
N PHE A 569 36.25 10.76 -20.34
CA PHE A 569 35.97 12.19 -20.25
C PHE A 569 34.56 12.50 -20.76
N ALA A 570 34.17 11.98 -21.90
CA ALA A 570 32.82 12.12 -22.45
C ALA A 570 31.76 11.56 -21.46
N ALA A 571 31.99 10.38 -20.89
CA ALA A 571 31.09 9.78 -19.91
C ALA A 571 30.98 10.61 -18.61
N LYS A 572 32.09 11.21 -18.14
CA LYS A 572 32.08 12.12 -16.97
C LYS A 572 31.22 13.36 -17.26
N ARG A 573 31.34 13.94 -18.45
CA ARG A 573 30.63 15.13 -18.88
C ARG A 573 29.14 14.85 -19.11
N ALA A 574 28.81 13.75 -19.80
CA ALA A 574 27.44 13.30 -19.98
C ALA A 574 26.79 12.96 -18.62
N GLY A 575 27.53 12.31 -17.72
CA GLY A 575 27.07 12.02 -16.36
C GLY A 575 26.82 13.28 -15.51
N TRP A 576 27.56 14.35 -15.76
CA TRP A 576 27.26 15.66 -15.16
C TRP A 576 25.92 16.20 -15.66
N LEU A 577 25.68 16.20 -16.99
CA LEU A 577 24.39 16.62 -17.56
C LEU A 577 23.23 15.78 -17.03
N ALA A 578 23.41 14.45 -16.99
CA ALA A 578 22.38 13.54 -16.48
C ALA A 578 22.01 13.84 -15.02
N ARG A 579 23.02 14.12 -14.16
CA ARG A 579 22.78 14.55 -12.77
C ARG A 579 22.03 15.87 -12.70
N MET A 580 22.43 16.86 -13.49
CA MET A 580 21.74 18.15 -13.53
C MET A 580 20.27 18.03 -13.96
N LEU A 581 19.99 17.19 -14.96
CA LEU A 581 18.62 16.86 -15.39
C LEU A 581 17.86 16.14 -14.28
N LYS A 582 18.47 15.16 -13.61
CA LYS A 582 17.85 14.47 -12.49
C LYS A 582 17.49 15.45 -11.37
N ASP A 583 18.45 16.23 -10.91
CA ASP A 583 18.28 17.09 -9.73
C ASP A 583 17.31 18.25 -9.99
N HIS A 584 17.19 18.72 -11.23
CA HIS A 584 16.46 19.95 -11.52
C HIS A 584 15.25 19.79 -12.44
N LEU A 585 15.13 18.70 -13.20
CA LEU A 585 13.99 18.41 -14.06
C LEU A 585 13.17 17.23 -13.54
N PHE A 586 13.80 16.08 -13.34
CA PHE A 586 13.09 14.84 -12.97
C PHE A 586 12.74 14.75 -11.48
N GLY A 587 13.53 15.40 -10.60
CA GLY A 587 13.33 15.39 -9.16
C GLY A 587 13.22 13.95 -8.61
N ASP A 588 12.19 13.70 -7.82
CA ASP A 588 11.96 12.43 -7.13
C ASP A 588 11.20 11.39 -7.99
N LEU A 589 10.87 11.71 -9.25
CA LEU A 589 10.09 10.80 -10.11
C LEU A 589 10.71 9.40 -10.26
N PRO A 590 12.04 9.26 -10.49
CA PRO A 590 12.65 7.93 -10.60
C PRO A 590 12.51 7.10 -9.32
N GLU A 591 12.72 7.73 -8.17
CA GLU A 591 12.60 7.11 -6.85
C GLU A 591 11.15 6.75 -6.51
N GLU A 592 10.20 7.60 -6.87
CA GLU A 592 8.76 7.33 -6.74
C GLU A 592 8.34 6.08 -7.53
N LEU A 593 8.76 5.98 -8.79
CA LEU A 593 8.44 4.84 -9.65
C LEU A 593 9.08 3.54 -9.12
N GLN A 594 10.34 3.60 -8.72
CA GLN A 594 11.03 2.44 -8.12
C GLN A 594 10.38 2.00 -6.81
N SER A 595 10.02 2.94 -5.94
CA SER A 595 9.33 2.63 -4.70
C SER A 595 7.98 1.97 -4.95
N ALA A 596 7.23 2.42 -5.96
CA ALA A 596 5.96 1.82 -6.37
C ALA A 596 6.11 0.37 -6.87
N ILE A 597 7.13 0.11 -7.67
CA ILE A 597 7.44 -1.24 -8.19
C ILE A 597 7.88 -2.18 -7.06
N ALA A 598 8.60 -1.67 -6.07
CA ALA A 598 9.16 -2.48 -4.98
C ALA A 598 8.13 -2.86 -3.89
N VAL A 599 6.94 -2.24 -3.84
CA VAL A 599 5.94 -2.49 -2.78
C VAL A 599 5.62 -3.98 -2.59
N PRO A 600 5.36 -4.81 -3.63
CA PRO A 600 5.07 -6.24 -3.44
C PRO A 600 6.23 -7.06 -2.88
N GLN A 601 7.45 -6.52 -2.92
CA GLN A 601 8.67 -7.16 -2.40
C GLN A 601 9.03 -6.63 -0.99
N SER A 602 8.29 -5.65 -0.48
CA SER A 602 8.54 -5.06 0.84
C SER A 602 8.30 -6.05 1.98
N GLU A 603 8.99 -5.85 3.08
CA GLU A 603 8.83 -6.66 4.30
C GLU A 603 7.40 -6.60 4.82
N SER A 604 6.76 -5.43 4.79
CA SER A 604 5.37 -5.28 5.22
C SER A 604 4.40 -6.09 4.36
N PHE A 605 4.58 -6.12 3.03
CA PHE A 605 3.74 -6.94 2.13
C PHE A 605 3.90 -8.44 2.43
N GLN A 606 5.14 -8.91 2.62
CA GLN A 606 5.41 -10.30 2.96
C GLN A 606 4.84 -10.66 4.34
N THR A 607 5.01 -9.78 5.33
CA THR A 607 4.44 -9.96 6.67
C THR A 607 2.92 -10.05 6.64
N VAL A 608 2.25 -9.19 5.86
CA VAL A 608 0.79 -9.27 5.67
C VAL A 608 0.40 -10.62 5.08
N ARG A 609 1.09 -11.07 4.03
CA ARG A 609 0.80 -12.34 3.36
C ARG A 609 1.02 -13.54 4.27
N GLU A 610 2.12 -13.57 5.02
CA GLU A 610 2.42 -14.65 5.97
C GLU A 610 1.40 -14.70 7.11
N THR A 611 1.11 -13.55 7.72
CA THR A 611 0.15 -13.47 8.83
C THR A 611 -1.27 -13.83 8.39
N MET A 612 -1.66 -13.40 7.18
CA MET A 612 -2.92 -13.80 6.56
C MET A 612 -3.02 -15.32 6.39
N HIS A 613 -1.93 -15.97 5.95
CA HIS A 613 -1.90 -17.42 5.79
C HIS A 613 -2.02 -18.14 7.13
N LEU A 614 -1.35 -17.66 8.18
CA LEU A 614 -1.45 -18.23 9.54
C LEU A 614 -2.87 -18.11 10.07
N LEU A 615 -3.50 -16.94 9.96
CA LEU A 615 -4.89 -16.73 10.38
C LEU A 615 -5.88 -17.60 9.58
N ALA A 616 -5.66 -17.76 8.28
CA ALA A 616 -6.49 -18.64 7.45
C ALA A 616 -6.39 -20.11 7.90
N GLN A 617 -5.20 -20.60 8.26
CA GLN A 617 -5.02 -21.94 8.80
C GLN A 617 -5.73 -22.12 10.16
N GLU A 618 -5.69 -21.10 11.03
CA GLU A 618 -6.39 -21.14 12.32
C GLU A 618 -7.91 -21.19 12.15
N VAL A 619 -8.47 -20.43 11.19
CA VAL A 619 -9.90 -20.46 10.88
C VAL A 619 -10.31 -21.84 10.37
N LEU A 620 -9.58 -22.40 9.39
CA LEU A 620 -9.89 -23.71 8.80
C LEU A 620 -9.72 -24.88 9.79
N SER A 621 -8.67 -24.86 10.62
CA SER A 621 -8.46 -25.91 11.63
C SER A 621 -9.55 -25.93 12.69
N SER A 622 -10.19 -24.80 12.93
CA SER A 622 -11.27 -24.69 13.90
C SER A 622 -12.64 -25.11 13.35
N GLU A 623 -12.84 -25.10 12.03
CA GLU A 623 -14.05 -25.65 11.38
C GLU A 623 -14.11 -27.17 11.51
N SER A 624 -13.02 -27.87 11.24
CA SER A 624 -12.93 -29.31 11.38
C SER A 624 -13.15 -29.84 12.80
N LEU A 625 -12.88 -29.00 13.83
CA LEU A 625 -13.14 -29.34 15.23
C LEU A 625 -14.58 -29.01 15.65
N GLY A 626 -15.22 -28.02 15.05
CA GLY A 626 -16.62 -27.66 15.26
C GLY A 626 -17.56 -28.72 14.71
N ASP A 627 -17.33 -29.22 13.49
CA ASP A 627 -18.10 -30.25 12.84
C ASP A 627 -17.96 -31.60 13.58
N ALA A 628 -16.76 -31.96 14.05
CA ALA A 628 -16.53 -33.17 14.84
C ALA A 628 -17.19 -33.09 16.24
N ALA A 629 -17.34 -31.89 16.83
CA ALA A 629 -18.04 -31.70 18.11
C ALA A 629 -19.58 -31.79 17.94
N LEU A 630 -20.11 -31.36 16.81
CA LEU A 630 -21.53 -31.47 16.46
C LEU A 630 -21.91 -32.93 16.17
N GLU A 631 -21.11 -33.67 15.41
CA GLU A 631 -21.32 -35.11 15.16
C GLU A 631 -21.26 -35.94 16.44
N THR A 632 -20.38 -35.58 17.40
CA THR A 632 -20.32 -36.26 18.71
C THR A 632 -21.49 -35.89 19.61
N SER A 633 -22.08 -34.72 19.52
CA SER A 633 -23.25 -34.31 20.29
C SER A 633 -24.54 -34.95 19.77
N GLU A 634 -24.69 -35.11 18.43
CA GLU A 634 -25.81 -35.85 17.86
C GLU A 634 -25.76 -37.36 18.17
N SER A 635 -24.56 -37.95 18.19
CA SER A 635 -24.41 -39.36 18.56
C SER A 635 -24.70 -39.65 20.06
N VAL A 636 -24.52 -38.68 20.94
CA VAL A 636 -24.82 -38.79 22.39
C VAL A 636 -26.31 -38.58 22.67
N VAL A 637 -27.03 -37.82 21.85
CA VAL A 637 -28.49 -37.64 21.95
C VAL A 637 -29.21 -38.90 21.46
N ASP A 638 -28.72 -39.56 20.37
CA ASP A 638 -29.31 -40.78 19.84
C ASP A 638 -29.10 -42.01 20.76
N THR A 639 -27.98 -42.08 21.48
CA THR A 639 -27.74 -43.14 22.47
C THR A 639 -28.60 -42.97 23.73
N ARG A 640 -28.96 -41.77 24.15
CA ARG A 640 -29.88 -41.56 25.30
C ARG A 640 -31.34 -41.89 24.96
N ASN A 641 -31.78 -41.69 23.72
CA ASN A 641 -33.13 -42.04 23.29
C ASN A 641 -33.32 -43.55 23.04
N SER A 642 -32.25 -44.28 22.76
CA SER A 642 -32.31 -45.73 22.62
C SER A 642 -32.31 -46.49 23.97
N GLU A 643 -31.80 -45.90 25.04
CA GLU A 643 -31.83 -46.50 26.40
C GLU A 643 -33.15 -46.25 27.17
N LEU A 644 -33.97 -45.30 26.76
CA LEU A 644 -35.30 -45.05 27.36
C LEU A 644 -36.45 -45.81 26.72
N GLY A 645 -36.19 -46.52 25.60
CA GLY A 645 -37.18 -47.33 24.87
C GLY A 645 -37.30 -48.79 25.29
N THR A 646 -36.53 -49.30 26.28
CA THR A 646 -36.54 -50.71 26.67
C THR A 646 -36.87 -50.94 28.13
N ARG A 647 -37.75 -50.14 28.72
CA ARG A 647 -38.42 -50.51 29.97
C ARG A 647 -39.90 -50.16 29.89
N ASN A 648 -40.68 -51.10 29.26
CA ASN A 648 -42.02 -51.51 29.70
C ASN A 648 -42.41 -52.76 28.95
#